data_709f5c1da26fd4cc0789f4af7625abb0
#
_entry.id   709f5c1da26fd4cc0789f4af7625abb0
#
_cell.length_a   1.000
_cell.length_b   1.000
_cell.length_c   1.000
_cell.angle_alpha   90.00
_cell.angle_beta   90.00
_cell.angle_gamma   90.00
#
_symmetry.space_group_name_H-M   'P 1'
#
loop_
_entity.id
_entity.type
_entity.pdbx_description
1 polymer ?
#
loop_
_entity_poly.entity_id
_entity_poly.type
_entity_poly.pdbx_seq_one_letter_code
_entity_poly.pdbx_strand_id
1 'polypeptide(L)'
;METGMRGTYPPISDYGIIGAMHTCALVSRAGSIDWFCLPSFDSPAVFGRILDWRKGGHFQVAPKEVQSVTRRYLPGTNVLETTFRTETGVAKLTDFMPVTPPEPATSNGHGTRSPNGLRVSLPTGDEEATSENMLKPLEAGLRQKVVRILECTEGSVEFAVQCRPRFDYGTVVPHVALVEASGGFSRYGFARGGGNAVSVYCSSEMTISGHGFHSEGALGAGEKLYSAVTYQPFFVPVCEGFSGRGIEQMLDETVRYWEQWSARCDYDGEHKEDILRSALTLKALTYEPSGALLAAATTSLPEEPAGGRNWDYRFTWIRDATFALGALHNLGYTDEARAFKRWLEWSAAYPEDLQIMYGLRGERHLPEFELPLEGYKWSTPVRVGNGAADQFQLDIYGEILDSAYIYREVVVGRSEEADYWEYESETDLKPEQYDTDPGYWEFLSGVVEYVIDNWRRPDAGLWESRGGYRHFVYSKVMCWVALDRGIKIAEELVRERGGPERYGIDDEQLRRWAAVRDEIKQDVLDNGYDPNYKAGQGAFVQSYGSKVLDASNLRLVEVGFIEADEPRMSSTIDAIRQDLMSPQGFVYRYKGFDDGLAGSEGTFTICTFWLISNLIALGELGEARAMFETLRGYANDLGLFSEEINEDSGEMLGNFPQAFSHLAFIDVAVELARAERAAVVQV
;
A
#
# COMPACT_ATOMS: atom_id res chain seq x y z
N MET A 1 21.97 4.78 36.48
CA MET A 1 21.37 3.53 36.01
C MET A 1 19.89 3.64 36.34
N GLU A 2 19.11 4.13 35.38
CA GLU A 2 17.65 4.16 35.50
C GLU A 2 17.14 2.74 35.20
N THR A 3 16.72 2.05 36.24
CA THR A 3 15.85 0.88 36.12
C THR A 3 14.46 1.38 35.66
N GLY A 4 14.40 1.86 34.43
CA GLY A 4 13.15 2.34 33.83
C GLY A 4 12.24 1.16 33.44
N MET A 5 10.97 1.28 33.84
CA MET A 5 9.89 0.43 33.37
C MET A 5 10.04 0.14 31.88
N ARG A 6 9.92 -1.13 31.48
CA ARG A 6 9.84 -1.52 30.07
C ARG A 6 8.62 -0.79 29.48
N GLY A 7 8.84 0.04 28.44
CA GLY A 7 7.76 0.76 27.77
C GLY A 7 6.73 -0.24 27.25
N THR A 8 5.46 0.05 27.43
CA THR A 8 4.38 -0.78 26.90
C THR A 8 4.12 -0.30 25.48
N TYR A 9 4.48 -1.09 24.47
CA TYR A 9 4.11 -0.83 23.09
C TYR A 9 2.59 -0.85 22.95
N PRO A 10 1.96 0.19 22.36
CA PRO A 10 0.54 0.11 22.02
C PRO A 10 0.30 -0.97 20.98
N PRO A 11 -0.90 -1.59 20.93
CA PRO A 11 -1.24 -2.52 19.87
C PRO A 11 -1.21 -1.84 18.49
N ILE A 12 -0.96 -2.61 17.43
CA ILE A 12 -0.94 -2.10 16.05
C ILE A 12 -2.28 -1.42 15.70
N SER A 13 -3.38 -1.96 16.19
CA SER A 13 -4.73 -1.38 16.02
C SER A 13 -4.91 0.03 16.60
N ASP A 14 -4.01 0.48 17.47
CA ASP A 14 -4.06 1.84 18.02
C ASP A 14 -3.53 2.91 17.05
N TYR A 15 -2.97 2.51 15.91
CA TYR A 15 -2.45 3.46 14.94
C TYR A 15 -3.45 3.80 13.83
N GLY A 16 -3.44 5.07 13.41
CA GLY A 16 -4.05 5.57 12.18
C GLY A 16 -2.97 6.10 11.24
N ILE A 17 -3.22 6.08 9.94
CA ILE A 17 -2.30 6.61 8.93
C ILE A 17 -2.73 8.00 8.48
N ILE A 18 -1.79 8.92 8.33
CA ILE A 18 -1.92 10.16 7.57
C ILE A 18 -0.82 10.18 6.51
N GLY A 19 -1.11 10.68 5.31
CA GLY A 19 -0.15 10.63 4.22
C GLY A 19 -0.38 11.70 3.16
N ALA A 20 0.66 11.95 2.36
CA ALA A 20 0.67 12.92 1.26
C ALA A 20 1.28 12.30 -0.02
N MET A 21 1.14 10.99 -0.21
CA MET A 21 1.59 10.24 -1.41
C MET A 21 3.10 10.37 -1.72
N HIS A 22 3.89 10.83 -0.78
CA HIS A 22 5.36 10.84 -0.81
C HIS A 22 5.92 10.10 0.40
N THR A 23 5.24 10.24 1.50
CA THR A 23 5.48 9.57 2.77
C THR A 23 4.20 9.60 3.60
N CYS A 24 4.21 8.85 4.70
CA CYS A 24 3.11 8.80 5.65
C CYS A 24 3.61 8.74 7.08
N ALA A 25 2.72 9.08 8.02
CA ALA A 25 2.97 8.94 9.45
C ALA A 25 1.91 8.07 10.11
N LEU A 26 2.31 7.26 11.08
CA LEU A 26 1.40 6.53 11.95
C LEU A 26 1.18 7.29 13.25
N VAL A 27 -0.07 7.60 13.53
CA VAL A 27 -0.52 8.36 14.69
C VAL A 27 -1.23 7.41 15.65
N SER A 28 -0.69 7.29 16.87
CA SER A 28 -1.30 6.44 17.91
C SER A 28 -2.52 7.11 18.56
N ARG A 29 -3.35 6.31 19.20
CA ARG A 29 -4.51 6.78 20.00
C ARG A 29 -4.11 7.79 21.08
N ALA A 30 -2.86 7.78 21.52
CA ALA A 30 -2.32 8.76 22.48
C ALA A 30 -1.89 10.09 21.86
N GLY A 31 -2.19 10.33 20.57
CA GLY A 31 -1.77 11.52 19.85
C GLY A 31 -0.27 11.60 19.58
N SER A 32 0.38 10.46 19.44
CA SER A 32 1.82 10.38 19.14
C SER A 32 2.08 9.84 17.75
N ILE A 33 2.92 10.50 16.99
CA ILE A 33 3.51 9.98 15.76
C ILE A 33 4.72 9.16 16.15
N ASP A 34 4.63 7.84 15.94
CA ASP A 34 5.63 6.86 16.34
C ASP A 34 6.32 6.17 15.15
N TRP A 35 5.84 6.47 13.93
CA TRP A 35 6.44 6.09 12.67
C TRP A 35 6.34 7.23 11.66
N PHE A 36 7.47 7.66 11.10
CA PHE A 36 7.53 8.67 10.06
C PHE A 36 8.89 8.64 9.36
N CYS A 37 8.89 8.29 8.08
CA CYS A 37 10.05 8.29 7.20
C CYS A 37 10.09 9.60 6.41
N LEU A 38 11.24 10.22 6.25
CA LEU A 38 11.41 11.48 5.55
C LEU A 38 12.71 11.51 4.72
N PRO A 39 12.67 12.00 3.46
CA PRO A 39 11.54 12.66 2.80
C PRO A 39 10.55 11.72 2.10
N SER A 40 10.85 10.45 1.93
CA SER A 40 10.00 9.46 1.25
C SER A 40 9.77 8.21 2.09
N PHE A 41 8.81 7.37 1.70
CA PHE A 41 8.43 6.15 2.43
C PHE A 41 9.62 5.23 2.72
N ASP A 42 10.52 5.05 1.75
CA ASP A 42 11.71 4.20 1.81
C ASP A 42 12.90 4.83 2.54
N SER A 43 12.79 6.13 2.89
CA SER A 43 13.81 6.83 3.64
C SER A 43 13.94 6.30 5.08
N PRO A 44 15.10 6.47 5.72
CA PRO A 44 15.24 6.16 7.15
C PRO A 44 14.24 6.95 8.00
N ALA A 45 13.66 6.28 9.01
CA ALA A 45 12.70 6.90 9.91
C ALA A 45 13.33 8.03 10.74
N VAL A 46 12.58 9.14 10.85
CA VAL A 46 12.86 10.27 11.76
C VAL A 46 12.14 10.08 13.10
N PHE A 47 10.97 9.45 13.06
CA PHE A 47 10.27 8.92 14.22
C PHE A 47 10.06 7.43 14.00
N GLY A 48 10.67 6.61 14.83
CA GLY A 48 10.64 5.15 14.72
C GLY A 48 10.38 4.48 16.08
N ARG A 49 9.66 5.15 17.01
CA ARG A 49 9.38 4.63 18.36
C ARG A 49 8.63 3.30 18.32
N ILE A 50 7.88 3.03 17.27
CA ILE A 50 7.21 1.74 17.09
C ILE A 50 8.19 0.57 17.01
N LEU A 51 9.43 0.78 16.52
CA LEU A 51 10.48 -0.24 16.42
C LEU A 51 11.43 -0.26 17.61
N ASP A 52 11.61 0.87 18.29
CA ASP A 52 12.41 0.93 19.52
C ASP A 52 11.85 2.07 20.40
N TRP A 53 11.20 1.67 21.48
CA TRP A 53 10.50 2.61 22.35
C TRP A 53 11.39 3.69 22.94
N ARG A 54 12.67 3.40 23.13
CA ARG A 54 13.64 4.30 23.77
C ARG A 54 14.43 5.12 22.76
N LYS A 55 14.85 4.49 21.66
CA LYS A 55 15.75 5.10 20.68
C LYS A 55 15.02 5.74 19.53
N GLY A 56 13.85 5.24 19.12
CA GLY A 56 13.22 5.52 17.84
C GLY A 56 12.71 6.95 17.64
N GLY A 57 12.52 7.72 18.72
CA GLY A 57 11.98 9.08 18.62
C GLY A 57 10.48 9.13 18.32
N HIS A 58 9.84 10.28 18.57
CA HIS A 58 8.41 10.46 18.41
C HIS A 58 8.01 11.94 18.35
N PHE A 59 6.77 12.20 17.91
CA PHE A 59 6.16 13.53 18.00
C PHE A 59 4.76 13.41 18.62
N GLN A 60 4.64 13.72 19.90
CA GLN A 60 3.38 13.65 20.64
C GLN A 60 2.79 15.04 20.87
N VAL A 61 1.47 15.17 20.66
CA VAL A 61 0.65 16.32 21.00
C VAL A 61 -0.62 15.77 21.65
N ALA A 62 -0.83 16.06 22.93
CA ALA A 62 -1.99 15.56 23.66
C ALA A 62 -2.31 16.42 24.88
N PRO A 63 -3.57 16.42 25.35
CA PRO A 63 -3.90 16.86 26.70
C PRO A 63 -3.24 15.97 27.74
N LYS A 64 -3.02 16.54 28.95
CA LYS A 64 -2.66 15.76 30.13
C LYS A 64 -3.92 15.11 30.72
N GLU A 65 -3.74 14.05 31.51
CA GLU A 65 -4.79 13.36 32.28
C GLU A 65 -6.02 12.95 31.46
N VAL A 66 -5.78 12.32 30.30
CA VAL A 66 -6.83 11.86 29.41
C VAL A 66 -7.63 10.70 30.04
N GLN A 67 -8.95 10.81 30.05
CA GLN A 67 -9.88 9.78 30.55
C GLN A 67 -10.41 8.87 29.46
N SER A 68 -10.69 9.43 28.28
CA SER A 68 -11.15 8.65 27.12
C SER A 68 -10.73 9.28 25.79
N VAL A 69 -10.63 8.44 24.77
CA VAL A 69 -10.21 8.83 23.41
C VAL A 69 -11.15 8.20 22.41
N THR A 70 -11.60 9.00 21.43
CA THR A 70 -12.27 8.53 20.22
C THR A 70 -11.59 9.11 18.99
N ARG A 71 -11.60 8.36 17.88
CA ARG A 71 -10.93 8.77 16.65
C ARG A 71 -11.86 8.61 15.46
N ARG A 72 -11.62 9.41 14.43
CA ARG A 72 -12.25 9.26 13.13
C ARG A 72 -11.41 9.97 12.07
N TYR A 73 -11.57 9.60 10.84
CA TYR A 73 -11.18 10.47 9.74
C TYR A 73 -12.28 11.48 9.43
N LEU A 74 -11.92 12.65 8.92
CA LEU A 74 -12.90 13.51 8.25
C LEU A 74 -13.47 12.74 7.04
N PRO A 75 -14.78 12.78 6.79
CA PRO A 75 -15.41 12.00 5.73
C PRO A 75 -14.71 12.19 4.38
N GLY A 76 -14.40 11.10 3.70
CA GLY A 76 -13.75 11.12 2.39
C GLY A 76 -12.30 11.63 2.37
N THR A 77 -11.60 11.65 3.53
CA THR A 77 -10.23 12.19 3.61
C THR A 77 -9.26 11.28 4.35
N ASN A 78 -7.95 11.62 4.28
CA ASN A 78 -6.89 11.09 5.15
C ASN A 78 -6.48 12.10 6.26
N VAL A 79 -7.41 12.96 6.69
CA VAL A 79 -7.26 13.87 7.83
C VAL A 79 -7.82 13.18 9.07
N LEU A 80 -6.98 12.96 10.06
CA LEU A 80 -7.33 12.23 11.29
C LEU A 80 -7.76 13.19 12.40
N GLU A 81 -8.94 13.01 12.98
CA GLU A 81 -9.38 13.67 14.20
C GLU A 81 -9.33 12.70 15.39
N THR A 82 -8.63 13.11 16.46
CA THR A 82 -8.61 12.42 17.75
C THR A 82 -9.26 13.32 18.81
N THR A 83 -10.33 12.86 19.42
CA THR A 83 -11.02 13.60 20.50
C THR A 83 -10.60 13.02 21.85
N PHE A 84 -10.05 13.86 22.69
CA PHE A 84 -9.65 13.55 24.06
C PHE A 84 -10.63 14.17 25.05
N ARG A 85 -11.07 13.39 26.04
CA ARG A 85 -11.83 13.88 27.20
C ARG A 85 -10.95 13.81 28.42
N THR A 86 -10.89 14.92 29.15
CA THR A 86 -10.25 15.05 30.45
C THR A 86 -11.34 15.35 31.52
N GLU A 87 -10.95 15.47 32.77
CA GLU A 87 -11.88 15.88 33.84
C GLU A 87 -12.38 17.32 33.65
N THR A 88 -11.56 18.19 33.06
CA THR A 88 -11.81 19.65 32.99
C THR A 88 -12.27 20.12 31.62
N GLY A 89 -12.19 19.29 30.57
CA GLY A 89 -12.59 19.72 29.25
C GLY A 89 -12.45 18.65 28.16
N VAL A 90 -12.72 19.06 26.93
CA VAL A 90 -12.60 18.23 25.73
C VAL A 90 -11.65 18.92 24.75
N ALA A 91 -10.71 18.17 24.22
CA ALA A 91 -9.83 18.65 23.18
C ALA A 91 -9.87 17.75 21.93
N LYS A 92 -9.74 18.36 20.76
CA LYS A 92 -9.71 17.71 19.47
C LYS A 92 -8.35 17.95 18.82
N LEU A 93 -7.64 16.88 18.49
CA LEU A 93 -6.41 16.92 17.73
C LEU A 93 -6.71 16.57 16.27
N THR A 94 -6.39 17.46 15.36
CA THR A 94 -6.48 17.24 13.90
C THR A 94 -5.08 17.05 13.34
N ASP A 95 -4.80 15.89 12.77
CA ASP A 95 -3.53 15.49 12.21
C ASP A 95 -3.64 15.32 10.69
N PHE A 96 -2.75 15.96 9.93
CA PHE A 96 -2.72 15.84 8.49
C PHE A 96 -1.34 16.10 7.90
N MET A 97 -1.14 15.60 6.69
CA MET A 97 -0.02 15.95 5.83
C MET A 97 -0.57 16.78 4.67
N PRO A 98 -0.10 18.04 4.49
CA PRO A 98 -0.64 18.92 3.47
C PRO A 98 -0.46 18.37 2.07
N VAL A 99 -1.55 18.38 1.30
CA VAL A 99 -1.61 18.06 -0.12
C VAL A 99 -2.20 19.27 -0.84
N THR A 100 -1.53 19.74 -1.88
CA THR A 100 -2.02 20.87 -2.67
C THR A 100 -2.77 20.34 -3.88
N PRO A 101 -4.04 20.74 -4.10
CA PRO A 101 -4.76 20.42 -5.31
C PRO A 101 -3.98 20.89 -6.55
N PRO A 102 -4.03 20.16 -7.68
CA PRO A 102 -3.49 20.67 -8.93
C PRO A 102 -4.17 22.00 -9.27
N GLU A 103 -3.38 23.03 -9.63
CA GLU A 103 -3.97 24.29 -10.08
C GLU A 103 -4.85 24.03 -11.31
N PRO A 104 -6.07 24.60 -11.38
CA PRO A 104 -6.88 24.52 -12.57
C PRO A 104 -6.09 25.09 -13.77
N ALA A 105 -6.11 24.39 -14.89
CA ALA A 105 -5.41 24.78 -16.11
C ALA A 105 -5.86 26.18 -16.50
N THR A 106 -5.00 27.17 -16.34
CA THR A 106 -5.23 28.51 -16.90
C THR A 106 -4.93 28.44 -18.39
N SER A 107 -5.88 28.83 -19.21
CA SER A 107 -5.92 28.68 -20.67
C SER A 107 -4.82 29.43 -21.46
N ASN A 108 -3.76 29.94 -20.83
CA ASN A 108 -2.75 30.76 -21.47
C ASN A 108 -1.30 30.42 -21.03
N GLY A 109 -0.88 29.18 -21.17
CA GLY A 109 0.51 28.83 -20.91
C GLY A 109 0.91 27.51 -21.58
N HIS A 110 1.69 27.58 -22.64
CA HIS A 110 2.36 26.43 -23.25
C HIS A 110 3.42 25.88 -22.28
N GLY A 111 3.01 25.09 -21.30
CA GLY A 111 3.89 24.33 -20.42
C GLY A 111 3.53 22.87 -20.51
N THR A 112 4.44 22.03 -20.98
CA THR A 112 4.28 20.57 -20.92
C THR A 112 4.16 20.17 -19.44
N ARG A 113 2.98 19.67 -19.03
CA ARG A 113 2.83 19.01 -17.73
C ARG A 113 3.57 17.67 -17.79
N SER A 114 4.46 17.48 -16.83
CA SER A 114 4.88 16.12 -16.49
C SER A 114 3.62 15.31 -16.11
N PRO A 115 3.54 14.02 -16.45
CA PRO A 115 2.40 13.17 -16.12
C PRO A 115 2.08 13.09 -14.61
N ASN A 116 2.95 13.59 -13.77
CA ASN A 116 2.89 13.55 -12.30
C ASN A 116 2.57 14.92 -11.67
N GLY A 117 1.92 15.85 -12.41
CA GLY A 117 1.57 17.15 -11.87
C GLY A 117 2.75 18.12 -11.68
N LEU A 118 3.98 17.69 -11.89
CA LEU A 118 5.16 18.55 -11.88
C LEU A 118 5.17 19.36 -13.17
N ARG A 119 4.91 20.67 -13.11
CA ARG A 119 5.20 21.58 -14.22
C ARG A 119 6.72 21.70 -14.37
N VAL A 120 7.30 20.95 -15.29
CA VAL A 120 8.61 21.31 -15.83
C VAL A 120 8.33 22.29 -16.96
N SER A 121 8.27 23.56 -16.65
CA SER A 121 8.32 24.61 -17.67
C SER A 121 9.73 24.59 -18.26
N LEU A 122 9.88 23.97 -19.43
CA LEU A 122 11.07 24.20 -20.22
C LEU A 122 10.98 25.67 -20.68
N PRO A 123 12.03 26.49 -20.48
CA PRO A 123 12.01 27.87 -20.93
C PRO A 123 11.86 27.88 -22.44
N THR A 124 10.74 28.42 -22.92
CA THR A 124 10.58 28.78 -24.34
C THR A 124 11.34 30.09 -24.53
N GLY A 125 12.47 29.99 -25.19
CA GLY A 125 13.41 31.02 -25.63
C GLY A 125 13.24 32.41 -25.01
N ASP A 126 14.29 32.90 -24.34
CA ASP A 126 14.52 34.23 -23.80
C ASP A 126 14.39 34.46 -22.27
N GLU A 127 13.90 33.50 -21.47
CA GLU A 127 14.15 33.55 -20.03
C GLU A 127 15.41 32.73 -19.70
N GLU A 128 16.42 33.35 -19.14
CA GLU A 128 17.60 32.67 -18.61
C GLU A 128 17.14 31.61 -17.61
N ALA A 129 17.41 30.35 -17.93
CA ALA A 129 17.19 29.21 -17.02
C ALA A 129 18.15 29.40 -15.83
N THR A 130 17.72 30.17 -14.83
CA THR A 130 18.47 30.28 -13.58
C THR A 130 18.32 28.95 -12.84
N SER A 131 19.41 28.44 -12.27
CA SER A 131 19.42 27.24 -11.44
C SER A 131 18.35 27.28 -10.34
N GLU A 132 17.91 28.42 -9.89
CA GLU A 132 16.81 28.63 -8.94
C GLU A 132 15.44 28.20 -9.48
N ASN A 133 15.13 28.41 -10.76
CA ASN A 133 13.84 28.03 -11.34
C ASN A 133 13.72 26.52 -11.66
N MET A 134 14.85 25.85 -11.85
CA MET A 134 14.89 24.39 -12.05
C MET A 134 14.81 23.60 -10.73
N LEU A 135 15.23 24.20 -9.60
CA LEU A 135 15.25 23.50 -8.30
C LEU A 135 13.92 23.59 -7.55
N LYS A 136 13.08 24.60 -7.81
CA LYS A 136 11.81 24.82 -7.09
C LYS A 136 10.84 23.61 -7.09
N PRO A 137 10.60 22.92 -8.22
CA PRO A 137 9.74 21.73 -8.22
C PRO A 137 10.35 20.56 -7.45
N LEU A 138 11.68 20.37 -7.56
CA LEU A 138 12.41 19.33 -6.83
C LEU A 138 12.38 19.59 -5.32
N GLU A 139 12.51 20.86 -4.92
CA GLU A 139 12.45 21.31 -3.52
C GLU A 139 11.08 21.10 -2.89
N ALA A 140 9.98 21.30 -3.61
CA ALA A 140 8.62 21.11 -3.12
C ALA A 140 8.35 19.65 -2.76
N GLY A 141 8.78 18.70 -3.60
CA GLY A 141 8.66 17.27 -3.33
C GLY A 141 9.53 16.78 -2.16
N LEU A 142 10.62 17.48 -1.85
CA LEU A 142 11.52 17.14 -0.74
C LEU A 142 11.09 17.73 0.60
N ARG A 143 10.20 18.75 0.63
CA ARG A 143 9.78 19.44 1.86
C ARG A 143 8.52 18.83 2.47
N GLN A 144 8.53 17.52 2.68
CA GLN A 144 7.42 16.85 3.34
C GLN A 144 7.24 17.36 4.77
N LYS A 145 5.99 17.47 5.18
CA LYS A 145 5.63 17.99 6.50
C LYS A 145 4.41 17.29 7.08
N VAL A 146 4.35 17.24 8.39
CA VAL A 146 3.15 16.87 9.15
C VAL A 146 2.71 18.09 9.97
N VAL A 147 1.40 18.34 9.98
CA VAL A 147 0.78 19.47 10.68
C VAL A 147 -0.27 18.94 11.66
N ARG A 148 -0.31 19.53 12.85
CA ARG A 148 -1.15 19.10 13.96
C ARG A 148 -1.81 20.32 14.61
N ILE A 149 -3.13 20.27 14.79
CA ILE A 149 -3.93 21.32 15.43
C ILE A 149 -4.63 20.73 16.64
N LEU A 150 -4.30 21.19 17.84
CA LEU A 150 -5.03 20.84 19.07
C LEU A 150 -5.95 21.99 19.45
N GLU A 151 -7.26 21.74 19.45
CA GLU A 151 -8.30 22.71 19.81
C GLU A 151 -9.00 22.26 21.09
N CYS A 152 -9.10 23.13 22.08
CA CYS A 152 -10.00 22.91 23.23
C CYS A 152 -11.41 23.26 22.79
N THR A 153 -12.31 22.28 22.73
CA THR A 153 -13.71 22.48 22.28
C THR A 153 -14.66 22.78 23.43
N GLU A 154 -14.36 22.29 24.64
CA GLU A 154 -15.19 22.48 25.84
C GLU A 154 -14.29 22.61 27.08
N GLY A 155 -14.63 23.49 27.98
CA GLY A 155 -13.94 23.68 29.27
C GLY A 155 -12.53 24.22 29.13
N SER A 156 -11.57 23.56 29.76
CA SER A 156 -10.14 23.86 29.64
C SER A 156 -9.30 22.58 29.72
N VAL A 157 -8.21 22.54 29.00
CA VAL A 157 -7.29 21.41 29.02
C VAL A 157 -5.84 21.86 29.17
N GLU A 158 -5.08 21.19 30.02
CA GLU A 158 -3.64 21.29 30.01
C GLU A 158 -3.09 20.40 28.92
N PHE A 159 -2.09 20.87 28.16
CA PHE A 159 -1.47 20.10 27.08
C PHE A 159 0.03 19.94 27.28
N ALA A 160 0.58 18.91 26.61
CA ALA A 160 2.00 18.71 26.42
C ALA A 160 2.30 18.41 24.94
N VAL A 161 3.39 19.02 24.45
CA VAL A 161 4.01 18.72 23.16
C VAL A 161 5.39 18.16 23.40
N GLN A 162 5.70 17.01 22.82
CA GLN A 162 7.02 16.40 22.87
C GLN A 162 7.44 16.01 21.44
N CYS A 163 8.47 16.65 20.92
CA CYS A 163 9.03 16.30 19.62
C CYS A 163 10.49 15.88 19.80
N ARG A 164 10.75 14.60 19.62
CA ARG A 164 12.07 13.99 19.79
C ARG A 164 12.52 13.33 18.48
N PRO A 165 13.01 14.10 17.49
CA PRO A 165 13.52 13.55 16.25
C PRO A 165 14.71 12.62 16.52
N ARG A 166 14.80 11.52 15.77
CA ARG A 166 15.92 10.60 15.79
C ARG A 166 16.13 10.15 14.36
N PHE A 167 17.27 10.50 13.78
CA PHE A 167 17.53 10.13 12.41
C PHE A 167 18.07 8.71 12.28
N ASP A 168 17.98 8.18 11.08
CA ASP A 168 18.48 6.86 10.74
C ASP A 168 17.98 5.78 11.72
N TYR A 169 16.62 5.69 11.83
CA TYR A 169 15.93 4.74 12.73
C TYR A 169 16.34 4.85 14.20
N GLY A 170 16.77 6.03 14.64
CA GLY A 170 17.18 6.23 16.03
C GLY A 170 18.68 6.05 16.29
N THR A 171 19.46 5.66 15.30
CA THR A 171 20.93 5.49 15.44
C THR A 171 21.66 6.83 15.53
N VAL A 172 21.06 7.90 14.96
CA VAL A 172 21.63 9.25 14.97
C VAL A 172 20.83 10.16 15.91
N VAL A 173 21.42 10.53 17.04
CA VAL A 173 20.88 11.54 17.95
C VAL A 173 21.23 12.93 17.40
N PRO A 174 20.22 13.80 17.11
CA PRO A 174 20.45 15.06 16.47
C PRO A 174 21.11 16.11 17.39
N HIS A 175 21.81 17.04 16.78
CA HIS A 175 22.06 18.33 17.39
C HIS A 175 20.77 19.16 17.28
N VAL A 176 20.31 19.72 18.40
CA VAL A 176 19.08 20.50 18.49
C VAL A 176 19.37 21.94 18.89
N ALA A 177 18.65 22.89 18.32
CA ALA A 177 18.76 24.31 18.63
C ALA A 177 17.39 25.00 18.51
N LEU A 178 17.19 26.09 19.22
CA LEU A 178 16.12 27.05 18.95
C LEU A 178 16.68 28.17 18.10
N VAL A 179 16.05 28.44 16.96
CA VAL A 179 16.49 29.42 15.97
C VAL A 179 15.40 30.49 15.80
N GLU A 180 15.80 31.75 15.71
CA GLU A 180 14.87 32.84 15.42
C GLU A 180 14.61 32.94 13.92
N ALA A 181 13.34 33.11 13.52
CA ALA A 181 12.99 33.34 12.13
C ALA A 181 13.51 34.68 11.64
N SER A 182 13.83 34.75 10.36
CA SER A 182 14.13 36.03 9.67
C SER A 182 12.88 36.91 9.80
N GLY A 183 12.97 38.01 10.59
CA GLY A 183 11.85 38.91 10.85
C GLY A 183 11.38 39.00 12.30
N GLY A 184 11.98 38.23 13.23
CA GLY A 184 11.83 38.44 14.69
C GLY A 184 10.53 37.97 15.35
N PHE A 185 9.67 37.21 14.66
CA PHE A 185 8.32 36.90 15.17
C PHE A 185 8.11 35.44 15.61
N SER A 186 9.02 34.52 15.35
CA SER A 186 8.84 33.10 15.73
C SER A 186 10.17 32.39 16.00
N ARG A 187 10.20 31.55 17.00
CA ARG A 187 11.30 30.61 17.25
C ARG A 187 10.93 29.24 16.70
N TYR A 188 11.90 28.60 16.04
CA TYR A 188 11.78 27.22 15.59
C TYR A 188 12.72 26.33 16.37
N GLY A 189 12.27 25.09 16.59
CA GLY A 189 13.17 24.00 16.86
C GLY A 189 13.85 23.57 15.56
N PHE A 190 15.17 23.44 15.58
CA PHE A 190 15.95 22.88 14.47
C PHE A 190 16.75 21.68 14.95
N ALA A 191 16.54 20.52 14.35
CA ALA A 191 17.25 19.28 14.63
C ALA A 191 17.98 18.80 13.39
N ARG A 192 19.29 18.48 13.50
CA ARG A 192 20.12 18.02 12.38
C ARG A 192 21.07 16.90 12.80
N GLY A 193 21.31 15.94 11.90
CA GLY A 193 22.28 14.85 12.10
C GLY A 193 22.29 13.90 10.92
N GLY A 194 23.42 13.27 10.64
CA GLY A 194 23.54 12.26 9.59
C GLY A 194 23.17 12.73 8.17
N GLY A 195 23.32 14.03 7.86
CA GLY A 195 22.90 14.59 6.56
C GLY A 195 21.41 14.98 6.49
N ASN A 196 20.63 14.71 7.52
CA ASN A 196 19.19 15.02 7.62
C ASN A 196 18.95 16.18 8.59
N ALA A 197 17.88 16.92 8.36
CA ALA A 197 17.40 17.94 9.27
C ALA A 197 15.87 18.06 9.24
N VAL A 198 15.30 18.48 10.37
CA VAL A 198 13.91 18.90 10.46
C VAL A 198 13.77 20.21 11.20
N SER A 199 12.83 21.05 10.76
CA SER A 199 12.36 22.20 11.55
C SER A 199 11.07 21.80 12.29
N VAL A 200 10.95 22.26 13.53
CA VAL A 200 9.80 22.02 14.39
C VAL A 200 9.17 23.35 14.76
N TYR A 201 7.92 23.51 14.42
CA TYR A 201 7.11 24.67 14.78
C TYR A 201 6.15 24.33 15.93
N CYS A 202 5.97 25.25 16.84
CA CYS A 202 4.90 25.24 17.84
C CYS A 202 4.46 26.67 18.10
N SER A 203 3.14 26.92 18.16
CA SER A 203 2.60 28.25 18.46
C SER A 203 2.75 28.64 19.92
N SER A 204 3.06 27.68 20.81
CA SER A 204 3.44 27.91 22.20
C SER A 204 4.95 27.90 22.38
N GLU A 205 5.45 28.47 23.48
CA GLU A 205 6.88 28.54 23.77
C GLU A 205 7.50 27.15 23.89
N MET A 206 8.61 26.93 23.17
CA MET A 206 9.35 25.67 23.17
C MET A 206 10.63 25.79 24.01
N THR A 207 10.96 24.69 24.69
CA THR A 207 12.21 24.46 25.39
C THR A 207 12.94 23.23 24.83
N ILE A 208 14.25 23.14 25.01
CA ILE A 208 15.04 21.96 24.66
C ILE A 208 15.14 21.04 25.86
N SER A 209 14.76 19.75 25.70
CA SER A 209 14.90 18.72 26.71
C SER A 209 15.26 17.37 26.06
N GLY A 210 16.30 16.69 26.56
CA GLY A 210 16.67 15.34 26.15
C GLY A 210 16.93 15.17 24.65
N HIS A 211 17.61 16.12 24.00
CA HIS A 211 17.82 16.17 22.55
C HIS A 211 16.51 16.19 21.74
N GLY A 212 15.52 16.94 22.20
CA GLY A 212 14.24 17.19 21.54
C GLY A 212 13.64 18.48 22.03
N PHE A 213 12.42 18.76 21.59
CA PHE A 213 11.67 19.98 21.90
C PHE A 213 10.47 19.63 22.77
N HIS A 214 10.18 20.51 23.71
CA HIS A 214 9.08 20.39 24.64
C HIS A 214 8.33 21.71 24.77
N SER A 215 7.01 21.62 24.87
CA SER A 215 6.14 22.75 25.15
C SER A 215 4.97 22.27 26.03
N GLU A 216 4.57 23.07 26.99
CA GLU A 216 3.41 22.82 27.84
C GLU A 216 2.59 24.11 28.00
N GLY A 217 1.32 23.95 28.30
CA GLY A 217 0.43 25.06 28.55
C GLY A 217 -0.99 24.61 28.82
N ALA A 218 -1.92 25.54 28.75
CA ALA A 218 -3.34 25.29 28.88
C ALA A 218 -4.08 25.99 27.73
N LEU A 219 -5.20 25.40 27.31
CA LEU A 219 -6.12 25.96 26.32
C LEU A 219 -7.51 26.07 26.99
N GLY A 220 -8.13 27.20 26.83
CA GLY A 220 -9.57 27.41 27.10
C GLY A 220 -10.43 27.07 25.88
N ALA A 221 -11.75 26.98 26.09
CA ALA A 221 -12.65 26.67 24.99
C ALA A 221 -12.54 27.64 23.81
N GLY A 222 -12.37 27.10 22.61
CA GLY A 222 -12.12 27.84 21.35
C GLY A 222 -10.66 28.19 21.09
N GLU A 223 -9.74 27.95 22.02
CA GLU A 223 -8.31 28.18 21.79
C GLU A 223 -7.65 27.00 21.07
N LYS A 224 -6.66 27.33 20.25
CA LYS A 224 -5.94 26.36 19.40
C LYS A 224 -4.44 26.44 19.60
N LEU A 225 -3.81 25.27 19.60
CA LEU A 225 -2.36 25.09 19.49
C LEU A 225 -2.04 24.54 18.11
N TYR A 226 -1.07 25.16 17.42
CA TYR A 226 -0.58 24.71 16.12
C TYR A 226 0.83 24.20 16.27
N SER A 227 1.11 23.05 15.65
CA SER A 227 2.45 22.48 15.59
C SER A 227 2.71 21.80 14.27
N ALA A 228 3.97 21.79 13.84
CA ALA A 228 4.38 21.15 12.59
C ALA A 228 5.82 20.66 12.66
N VAL A 229 6.12 19.59 11.91
CA VAL A 229 7.47 19.13 11.61
C VAL A 229 7.65 19.14 10.10
N THR A 230 8.70 19.79 9.60
CA THR A 230 9.03 19.88 8.18
C THR A 230 10.42 19.35 7.94
N TYR A 231 10.60 18.47 6.96
CA TYR A 231 11.91 18.01 6.51
C TYR A 231 12.67 19.15 5.83
N GLN A 232 13.96 19.26 6.12
CA GLN A 232 14.85 20.26 5.58
C GLN A 232 15.98 19.56 4.82
N PRO A 233 16.00 19.64 3.48
CA PRO A 233 17.16 19.19 2.71
C PRO A 233 18.42 19.94 3.16
N PHE A 234 19.54 19.26 3.38
CA PHE A 234 20.76 19.87 3.94
C PHE A 234 21.33 21.02 3.06
N PHE A 235 21.03 20.98 1.76
CA PHE A 235 21.53 21.97 0.79
C PHE A 235 20.64 23.22 0.68
N VAL A 236 19.44 23.21 1.27
CA VAL A 236 18.51 24.36 1.27
C VAL A 236 17.83 24.51 2.64
N PRO A 237 18.54 24.97 3.68
CA PRO A 237 17.93 25.18 4.99
C PRO A 237 17.04 26.44 4.95
N VAL A 238 15.76 26.27 4.67
CA VAL A 238 14.77 27.37 4.75
C VAL A 238 13.76 27.01 5.82
N CYS A 239 13.66 27.84 6.86
CA CYS A 239 12.58 27.77 7.82
C CYS A 239 11.33 28.42 7.24
N GLU A 240 10.30 27.65 6.91
CA GLU A 240 9.00 28.20 6.52
C GLU A 240 8.34 28.91 7.71
N GLY A 241 7.80 30.11 7.45
CA GLY A 241 7.00 30.83 8.44
C GLY A 241 5.60 30.22 8.54
N PHE A 242 5.28 29.65 9.68
CA PHE A 242 3.91 29.19 9.95
C PHE A 242 3.11 30.28 10.68
N SER A 243 1.83 30.39 10.32
CA SER A 243 0.84 31.14 11.08
C SER A 243 -0.41 30.28 11.28
N GLY A 244 -1.19 30.51 12.31
CA GLY A 244 -2.43 29.77 12.53
C GLY A 244 -3.35 29.81 11.31
N ARG A 245 -3.54 30.99 10.71
CA ARG A 245 -4.33 31.15 9.47
C ARG A 245 -3.76 30.36 8.29
N GLY A 246 -2.44 30.36 8.12
CA GLY A 246 -1.80 29.59 7.04
C GLY A 246 -1.96 28.08 7.23
N ILE A 247 -1.89 27.59 8.48
CA ILE A 247 -2.12 26.20 8.81
C ILE A 247 -3.58 25.80 8.54
N GLU A 248 -4.55 26.64 8.92
CA GLU A 248 -5.97 26.37 8.63
C GLU A 248 -6.25 26.34 7.12
N GLN A 249 -5.61 27.24 6.35
CA GLN A 249 -5.71 27.19 4.90
C GLN A 249 -5.13 25.89 4.33
N MET A 250 -3.99 25.41 4.83
CA MET A 250 -3.42 24.12 4.41
C MET A 250 -4.39 22.96 4.73
N LEU A 251 -5.08 23.00 5.87
CA LEU A 251 -6.10 22.01 6.22
C LEU A 251 -7.25 22.04 5.20
N ASP A 252 -7.80 23.22 4.90
CA ASP A 252 -8.91 23.38 3.96
C ASP A 252 -8.53 22.92 2.54
N GLU A 253 -7.31 23.17 2.10
CA GLU A 253 -6.78 22.71 0.81
C GLU A 253 -6.62 21.19 0.78
N THR A 254 -6.09 20.61 1.87
CA THR A 254 -5.92 19.17 2.01
C THR A 254 -7.27 18.44 2.03
N VAL A 255 -8.24 18.95 2.79
CA VAL A 255 -9.60 18.38 2.83
C VAL A 255 -10.22 18.41 1.43
N ARG A 256 -10.19 19.55 0.75
CA ARG A 256 -10.71 19.66 -0.63
C ARG A 256 -10.06 18.71 -1.62
N TYR A 257 -8.75 18.50 -1.53
CA TYR A 257 -8.06 17.54 -2.37
C TYR A 257 -8.62 16.13 -2.19
N TRP A 258 -8.71 15.68 -0.95
CA TRP A 258 -9.21 14.34 -0.63
C TRP A 258 -10.68 14.15 -0.98
N GLU A 259 -11.53 15.16 -0.69
CA GLU A 259 -12.94 15.14 -1.06
C GLU A 259 -13.14 15.06 -2.58
N GLN A 260 -12.37 15.83 -3.35
CA GLN A 260 -12.39 15.76 -4.82
C GLN A 260 -11.94 14.39 -5.34
N TRP A 261 -10.90 13.81 -4.74
CA TRP A 261 -10.46 12.47 -5.09
C TRP A 261 -11.53 11.42 -4.76
N SER A 262 -12.08 11.46 -3.55
CA SER A 262 -13.11 10.53 -3.07
C SER A 262 -14.40 10.61 -3.87
N ALA A 263 -14.76 11.80 -4.36
CA ALA A 263 -15.97 12.01 -5.17
C ALA A 263 -15.95 11.28 -6.53
N ARG A 264 -14.78 10.80 -6.97
CA ARG A 264 -14.65 10.00 -8.20
C ARG A 264 -15.07 8.54 -8.01
N CYS A 265 -15.27 8.09 -6.76
CA CYS A 265 -15.72 6.74 -6.48
C CYS A 265 -17.14 6.51 -7.01
N ASP A 266 -17.27 5.61 -7.98
CA ASP A 266 -18.56 5.28 -8.63
C ASP A 266 -19.30 4.12 -7.93
N TYR A 267 -18.72 3.52 -6.89
CA TYR A 267 -19.38 2.48 -6.11
C TYR A 267 -20.50 3.05 -5.22
N ASP A 268 -21.70 2.47 -5.30
CA ASP A 268 -22.90 2.88 -4.57
C ASP A 268 -23.54 1.77 -3.70
N GLY A 269 -22.82 0.65 -3.51
CA GLY A 269 -23.30 -0.51 -2.77
C GLY A 269 -23.18 -0.38 -1.25
N GLU A 270 -23.47 -1.49 -0.55
CA GLU A 270 -23.24 -1.60 0.89
C GLU A 270 -21.77 -1.37 1.24
N HIS A 271 -21.52 -0.95 2.50
CA HIS A 271 -20.16 -0.68 3.02
C HIS A 271 -19.35 0.37 2.24
N LYS A 272 -20.04 1.27 1.50
CA LYS A 272 -19.38 2.32 0.72
C LYS A 272 -18.33 3.10 1.51
N GLU A 273 -18.58 3.43 2.76
CA GLU A 273 -17.65 4.19 3.60
C GLU A 273 -16.39 3.39 3.92
N ASP A 274 -16.53 2.09 4.22
CA ASP A 274 -15.40 1.20 4.52
C ASP A 274 -14.56 0.92 3.25
N ILE A 275 -15.23 0.75 2.11
CA ILE A 275 -14.59 0.60 0.79
C ILE A 275 -13.82 1.87 0.44
N LEU A 276 -14.44 3.04 0.60
CA LEU A 276 -13.77 4.31 0.35
C LEU A 276 -12.59 4.53 1.32
N ARG A 277 -12.72 4.10 2.59
CA ARG A 277 -11.59 4.12 3.54
C ARG A 277 -10.43 3.26 3.06
N SER A 278 -10.70 2.07 2.55
CA SER A 278 -9.67 1.19 1.97
C SER A 278 -9.02 1.82 0.73
N ALA A 279 -9.82 2.39 -0.17
CA ALA A 279 -9.30 3.10 -1.34
C ALA A 279 -8.41 4.30 -0.97
N LEU A 280 -8.83 5.10 0.03
CA LEU A 280 -8.03 6.23 0.57
C LEU A 280 -6.72 5.75 1.22
N THR A 281 -6.73 4.58 1.84
CA THR A 281 -5.52 3.96 2.41
C THR A 281 -4.55 3.55 1.29
N LEU A 282 -5.03 2.90 0.24
CA LEU A 282 -4.24 2.55 -0.94
C LEU A 282 -3.67 3.80 -1.63
N LYS A 283 -4.49 4.86 -1.77
CA LYS A 283 -4.00 6.14 -2.30
C LYS A 283 -2.91 6.76 -1.42
N ALA A 284 -3.04 6.67 -0.10
CA ALA A 284 -2.01 7.14 0.83
C ALA A 284 -0.70 6.33 0.74
N LEU A 285 -0.77 5.04 0.34
CA LEU A 285 0.38 4.15 0.11
C LEU A 285 0.96 4.27 -1.31
N THR A 286 0.35 5.04 -2.20
CA THR A 286 0.87 5.28 -3.55
C THR A 286 1.95 6.36 -3.52
N TYR A 287 3.11 6.08 -4.13
CA TYR A 287 4.15 7.09 -4.32
C TYR A 287 3.87 7.88 -5.59
N GLU A 288 3.26 9.06 -5.45
CA GLU A 288 2.76 9.88 -6.56
C GLU A 288 3.81 10.19 -7.64
N PRO A 289 5.09 10.48 -7.30
CA PRO A 289 6.07 10.83 -8.32
C PRO A 289 6.34 9.74 -9.36
N SER A 290 6.17 8.47 -9.00
CA SER A 290 6.41 7.35 -9.92
C SER A 290 5.15 6.55 -10.23
N GLY A 291 4.15 6.55 -9.36
CA GLY A 291 2.98 5.69 -9.43
C GLY A 291 3.15 4.35 -8.72
N ALA A 292 4.30 4.10 -8.10
CA ALA A 292 4.56 2.89 -7.31
C ALA A 292 3.61 2.76 -6.12
N LEU A 293 3.11 1.56 -5.84
CA LEU A 293 2.30 1.25 -4.67
C LEU A 293 3.11 0.41 -3.68
N LEU A 294 3.20 0.86 -2.43
CA LEU A 294 3.88 0.11 -1.37
C LEU A 294 3.01 -1.04 -0.87
N ALA A 295 3.64 -2.16 -0.51
CA ALA A 295 2.94 -3.26 0.16
C ALA A 295 2.45 -2.85 1.56
N ALA A 296 3.23 -2.06 2.31
CA ALA A 296 2.79 -1.43 3.56
C ALA A 296 3.62 -0.19 3.89
N ALA A 297 3.11 0.62 4.84
CA ALA A 297 3.78 1.84 5.30
C ALA A 297 4.99 1.57 6.21
N THR A 298 5.13 0.37 6.75
CA THR A 298 6.07 0.04 7.84
C THR A 298 7.10 -1.01 7.41
N THR A 299 8.13 -1.12 8.23
CA THR A 299 9.03 -2.26 8.27
C THR A 299 8.95 -2.97 9.60
N SER A 300 9.22 -4.27 9.60
CA SER A 300 9.57 -5.09 10.76
C SER A 300 8.54 -5.12 11.88
N LEU A 301 7.28 -4.88 11.59
CA LEU A 301 6.21 -5.29 12.47
C LEU A 301 6.03 -6.80 12.33
N PRO A 302 5.96 -7.55 13.45
CA PRO A 302 6.13 -8.99 13.43
C PRO A 302 4.85 -9.76 13.04
N GLU A 303 5.01 -10.88 12.33
CA GLU A 303 3.98 -11.90 12.13
C GLU A 303 3.72 -12.69 13.42
N GLU A 304 4.69 -12.71 14.35
CA GLU A 304 4.58 -13.31 15.68
C GLU A 304 5.24 -12.40 16.74
N PRO A 305 4.54 -11.98 17.80
CA PRO A 305 5.16 -11.16 18.87
C PRO A 305 6.38 -11.85 19.47
N ALA A 306 7.48 -11.12 19.59
CA ALA A 306 8.81 -11.60 19.96
C ALA A 306 9.40 -12.64 18.98
N GLY A 307 8.83 -12.77 17.79
CA GLY A 307 9.29 -13.65 16.71
C GLY A 307 10.33 -13.01 15.80
N GLY A 308 10.76 -13.80 14.79
CA GLY A 308 11.81 -13.42 13.84
C GLY A 308 11.33 -13.09 12.43
N ARG A 309 10.02 -13.23 12.15
CA ARG A 309 9.40 -12.95 10.86
C ARG A 309 9.01 -11.47 10.80
N ASN A 310 9.99 -10.62 10.48
CA ASN A 310 9.88 -9.17 10.52
C ASN A 310 10.50 -8.61 9.24
N TRP A 311 9.68 -8.11 8.30
CA TRP A 311 10.10 -7.77 6.94
C TRP A 311 9.91 -6.30 6.62
N ASP A 312 10.67 -5.77 5.67
CA ASP A 312 10.48 -4.41 5.16
C ASP A 312 9.52 -4.43 3.97
N TYR A 313 8.35 -3.80 4.14
CA TYR A 313 7.29 -3.74 3.14
C TYR A 313 7.13 -2.37 2.47
N ARG A 314 8.10 -1.48 2.64
CA ARG A 314 8.09 -0.14 2.04
C ARG A 314 8.56 -0.13 0.58
N PHE A 315 8.38 -1.25 -0.11
CA PHE A 315 8.71 -1.49 -1.50
C PHE A 315 7.46 -1.85 -2.30
N THR A 316 7.63 -1.92 -3.61
CA THR A 316 6.55 -2.23 -4.55
C THR A 316 6.74 -3.64 -5.10
N TRP A 317 5.83 -4.54 -4.78
CA TRP A 317 5.74 -5.86 -5.40
C TRP A 317 4.91 -5.77 -6.67
N ILE A 318 5.36 -6.44 -7.73
CA ILE A 318 4.60 -6.53 -8.98
C ILE A 318 3.24 -7.17 -8.70
N ARG A 319 3.21 -8.26 -7.94
CA ARG A 319 2.00 -8.98 -7.53
C ARG A 319 0.98 -8.06 -6.85
N ASP A 320 1.37 -7.39 -5.77
CA ASP A 320 0.46 -6.60 -4.94
C ASP A 320 -0.12 -5.42 -5.71
N ALA A 321 0.70 -4.82 -6.54
CA ALA A 321 0.32 -3.71 -7.37
C ALA A 321 -0.64 -4.12 -8.50
N THR A 322 -0.51 -5.32 -9.04
CA THR A 322 -1.41 -5.87 -10.05
C THR A 322 -2.83 -6.00 -9.50
N PHE A 323 -2.98 -6.53 -8.28
CA PHE A 323 -4.28 -6.60 -7.61
C PHE A 323 -4.85 -5.21 -7.31
N ALA A 324 -3.98 -4.25 -6.96
CA ALA A 324 -4.40 -2.87 -6.71
C ALA A 324 -5.08 -2.22 -7.92
N LEU A 325 -4.61 -2.54 -9.12
CA LEU A 325 -5.18 -2.01 -10.35
C LEU A 325 -6.64 -2.45 -10.52
N GLY A 326 -6.93 -3.74 -10.29
CA GLY A 326 -8.28 -4.29 -10.34
C GLY A 326 -9.21 -3.61 -9.33
N ALA A 327 -8.80 -3.57 -8.06
CA ALA A 327 -9.60 -3.01 -6.97
C ALA A 327 -9.90 -1.51 -7.17
N LEU A 328 -8.88 -0.69 -7.45
CA LEU A 328 -9.07 0.75 -7.68
C LEU A 328 -9.89 1.02 -8.93
N HIS A 329 -9.69 0.19 -9.98
CA HIS A 329 -10.48 0.32 -11.18
C HIS A 329 -11.96 0.00 -10.93
N ASN A 330 -12.29 -1.07 -10.19
CA ASN A 330 -13.66 -1.40 -9.81
C ASN A 330 -14.41 -0.25 -9.11
N LEU A 331 -13.65 0.73 -8.60
CA LEU A 331 -14.17 1.93 -7.95
C LEU A 331 -14.13 3.19 -8.84
N GLY A 332 -13.64 3.10 -10.10
CA GLY A 332 -13.54 4.24 -11.02
C GLY A 332 -12.19 5.01 -10.98
N TYR A 333 -11.20 4.55 -10.23
CA TYR A 333 -9.89 5.21 -10.10
C TYR A 333 -8.90 4.75 -11.18
N THR A 334 -9.06 5.21 -12.41
CA THR A 334 -8.23 4.80 -13.56
C THR A 334 -6.87 5.48 -13.64
N ASP A 335 -6.69 6.66 -13.04
CA ASP A 335 -5.43 7.41 -13.11
C ASP A 335 -4.30 6.71 -12.35
N GLU A 336 -4.63 6.09 -11.23
CA GLU A 336 -3.73 5.29 -10.41
C GLU A 336 -3.22 4.06 -11.18
N ALA A 337 -4.13 3.39 -11.89
CA ALA A 337 -3.80 2.27 -12.76
C ALA A 337 -2.82 2.68 -13.87
N ARG A 338 -3.09 3.81 -14.55
CA ARG A 338 -2.19 4.35 -15.58
C ARG A 338 -0.80 4.72 -15.03
N ALA A 339 -0.76 5.32 -13.85
CA ALA A 339 0.50 5.71 -13.23
C ALA A 339 1.36 4.48 -12.90
N PHE A 340 0.74 3.42 -12.35
CA PHE A 340 1.41 2.17 -12.06
C PHE A 340 1.89 1.45 -13.33
N LYS A 341 1.04 1.34 -14.37
CA LYS A 341 1.43 0.76 -15.66
C LYS A 341 2.69 1.42 -16.20
N ARG A 342 2.76 2.76 -16.21
CA ARG A 342 3.96 3.50 -16.63
C ARG A 342 5.18 3.21 -15.74
N TRP A 343 4.98 3.14 -14.43
CA TRP A 343 6.06 2.78 -13.51
C TRP A 343 6.63 1.39 -13.83
N LEU A 344 5.77 0.42 -14.10
CA LEU A 344 6.18 -0.94 -14.48
C LEU A 344 6.97 -0.95 -15.79
N GLU A 345 6.49 -0.27 -16.82
CA GLU A 345 7.18 -0.14 -18.11
C GLU A 345 8.57 0.49 -17.99
N TRP A 346 8.73 1.44 -17.05
CA TRP A 346 10.03 2.07 -16.80
C TRP A 346 10.96 1.22 -15.95
N SER A 347 10.42 0.41 -15.05
CA SER A 347 11.19 -0.42 -14.12
C SER A 347 11.69 -1.71 -14.75
N ALA A 348 11.00 -2.22 -15.78
CA ALA A 348 11.25 -3.49 -16.44
C ALA A 348 11.35 -3.33 -17.96
N ALA A 349 12.58 -3.31 -18.50
CA ALA A 349 12.79 -3.19 -19.95
C ALA A 349 12.72 -4.54 -20.68
N TYR A 350 13.13 -5.63 -20.03
CA TYR A 350 13.19 -6.97 -20.60
C TYR A 350 12.62 -8.01 -19.65
N PRO A 351 11.92 -9.05 -20.18
CA PRO A 351 11.32 -10.11 -19.37
C PRO A 351 12.30 -10.85 -18.45
N GLU A 352 13.52 -11.10 -18.92
CA GLU A 352 14.58 -11.77 -18.17
C GLU A 352 15.12 -10.97 -16.99
N ASP A 353 14.90 -9.65 -17.02
CA ASP A 353 15.33 -8.71 -15.99
C ASP A 353 14.26 -8.43 -14.93
N LEU A 354 13.05 -8.98 -15.08
CA LEU A 354 11.97 -8.78 -14.12
C LEU A 354 12.36 -9.31 -12.74
N GLN A 355 12.10 -8.49 -11.72
CA GLN A 355 12.21 -8.82 -10.31
C GLN A 355 10.81 -8.84 -9.67
N ILE A 356 10.68 -9.54 -8.56
CA ILE A 356 9.41 -9.63 -7.83
C ILE A 356 9.02 -8.31 -7.18
N MET A 357 10.01 -7.51 -6.79
CA MET A 357 9.83 -6.21 -6.14
C MET A 357 10.89 -5.21 -6.58
N TYR A 358 10.54 -3.94 -6.40
CA TYR A 358 11.40 -2.80 -6.72
C TYR A 358 11.26 -1.73 -5.64
N GLY A 359 12.25 -0.83 -5.59
CA GLY A 359 12.11 0.43 -4.88
C GLY A 359 11.09 1.35 -5.55
N LEU A 360 10.71 2.42 -4.87
CA LEU A 360 9.66 3.36 -5.31
C LEU A 360 9.93 4.01 -6.68
N ARG A 361 11.20 4.13 -7.08
CA ARG A 361 11.64 4.75 -8.33
C ARG A 361 12.16 3.73 -9.33
N GLY A 362 11.87 2.43 -9.09
CA GLY A 362 12.37 1.32 -9.90
C GLY A 362 13.75 0.81 -9.48
N GLU A 363 14.21 1.13 -8.26
CA GLU A 363 15.48 0.62 -7.75
C GLU A 363 15.42 -0.90 -7.66
N ARG A 364 16.43 -1.55 -8.25
CA ARG A 364 16.53 -3.02 -8.33
C ARG A 364 17.32 -3.63 -7.18
N HIS A 365 18.22 -2.86 -6.59
CA HIS A 365 19.12 -3.33 -5.53
C HIS A 365 18.56 -2.95 -4.16
N LEU A 366 17.99 -3.94 -3.47
CA LEU A 366 17.29 -3.78 -2.19
C LEU A 366 17.95 -4.63 -1.09
N PRO A 367 19.22 -4.37 -0.73
CA PRO A 367 19.96 -5.21 0.20
C PRO A 367 19.30 -5.24 1.56
N GLU A 368 19.05 -6.45 2.07
CA GLU A 368 18.51 -6.66 3.42
C GLU A 368 19.64 -6.56 4.44
N PHE A 369 19.42 -5.76 5.49
CA PHE A 369 20.34 -5.67 6.63
C PHE A 369 19.57 -5.46 7.95
N GLU A 370 20.20 -5.83 9.06
CA GLU A 370 19.61 -5.77 10.39
C GLU A 370 20.02 -4.50 11.12
N LEU A 371 19.05 -3.86 11.79
CA LEU A 371 19.28 -2.69 12.64
C LEU A 371 19.42 -3.11 14.11
N PRO A 372 20.28 -2.43 14.92
CA PRO A 372 20.47 -2.72 16.34
C PRO A 372 19.36 -2.10 17.20
N LEU A 373 18.12 -2.44 16.91
CA LEU A 373 16.91 -1.97 17.59
C LEU A 373 16.25 -3.13 18.35
N GLU A 374 15.44 -2.80 19.38
CA GLU A 374 14.78 -3.83 20.19
C GLU A 374 13.59 -4.51 19.48
N GLY A 375 13.09 -3.93 18.39
CA GLY A 375 11.91 -4.40 17.66
C GLY A 375 10.59 -4.14 18.41
N TYR A 376 9.48 -4.09 17.65
CA TYR A 376 8.15 -3.96 18.21
C TYR A 376 7.85 -5.14 19.15
N LYS A 377 7.46 -4.86 20.40
CA LYS A 377 7.25 -5.88 21.45
C LYS A 377 8.42 -6.88 21.54
N TRP A 378 9.68 -6.39 21.33
CA TRP A 378 10.94 -7.17 21.34
C TRP A 378 11.07 -8.21 20.22
N SER A 379 10.44 -7.98 19.09
CA SER A 379 10.52 -8.81 17.90
C SER A 379 11.77 -8.47 17.09
N THR A 380 12.75 -9.34 17.11
CA THR A 380 14.03 -9.17 16.40
C THR A 380 14.28 -10.29 15.42
N PRO A 381 15.05 -10.02 14.34
CA PRO A 381 15.74 -8.77 13.99
C PRO A 381 14.80 -7.69 13.43
N VAL A 382 15.19 -6.42 13.56
CA VAL A 382 14.58 -5.32 12.79
C VAL A 382 15.33 -5.21 11.48
N ARG A 383 14.63 -5.31 10.36
CA ARG A 383 15.22 -5.34 9.01
C ARG A 383 14.90 -4.09 8.21
N VAL A 384 15.81 -3.73 7.33
CA VAL A 384 15.65 -2.73 6.27
C VAL A 384 16.16 -3.34 4.97
N GLY A 385 15.49 -3.04 3.86
CA GLY A 385 15.69 -3.80 2.64
C GLY A 385 14.96 -5.15 2.70
N ASN A 386 14.95 -5.88 1.59
CA ASN A 386 14.27 -7.17 1.53
C ASN A 386 15.00 -8.14 0.60
N GLY A 387 15.53 -9.21 1.19
CA GLY A 387 16.30 -10.24 0.46
C GLY A 387 15.48 -11.08 -0.51
N ALA A 388 14.14 -10.99 -0.48
CA ALA A 388 13.29 -11.64 -1.46
C ALA A 388 13.44 -11.00 -2.86
N ALA A 389 13.94 -9.75 -2.96
CA ALA A 389 14.18 -9.09 -4.24
C ALA A 389 15.09 -9.89 -5.21
N ASP A 390 15.99 -10.71 -4.67
CA ASP A 390 16.89 -11.55 -5.45
C ASP A 390 16.32 -12.94 -5.79
N GLN A 391 15.07 -13.25 -5.40
CA GLN A 391 14.44 -14.54 -5.67
C GLN A 391 13.92 -14.62 -7.11
N PHE A 392 13.96 -15.83 -7.65
CA PHE A 392 13.27 -16.16 -8.88
C PHE A 392 11.86 -16.68 -8.57
N GLN A 393 10.84 -16.02 -9.12
CA GLN A 393 9.43 -16.39 -8.96
C GLN A 393 8.75 -16.36 -10.33
N LEU A 394 7.96 -17.40 -10.62
CA LEU A 394 7.29 -17.56 -11.91
C LEU A 394 5.89 -16.93 -11.96
N ASP A 395 5.28 -16.67 -10.82
CA ASP A 395 3.94 -16.07 -10.74
C ASP A 395 3.90 -14.63 -11.28
N ILE A 396 4.96 -13.84 -11.09
CA ILE A 396 5.01 -12.44 -11.53
C ILE A 396 4.72 -12.24 -13.02
N TYR A 397 5.11 -13.18 -13.86
CA TYR A 397 4.87 -13.10 -15.30
C TYR A 397 3.39 -13.21 -15.63
N GLY A 398 2.66 -14.08 -14.92
CA GLY A 398 1.21 -14.17 -15.00
C GLY A 398 0.51 -12.95 -14.47
N GLU A 399 0.99 -12.39 -13.35
CA GLU A 399 0.44 -11.16 -12.77
C GLU A 399 0.53 -9.97 -13.75
N ILE A 400 1.67 -9.83 -14.44
CA ILE A 400 1.85 -8.76 -15.46
C ILE A 400 0.84 -8.91 -16.60
N LEU A 401 0.71 -10.12 -17.16
CA LEU A 401 -0.20 -10.36 -18.29
C LEU A 401 -1.67 -10.23 -17.86
N ASP A 402 -2.02 -10.67 -16.65
CA ASP A 402 -3.37 -10.53 -16.10
C ASP A 402 -3.73 -9.05 -15.88
N SER A 403 -2.82 -8.27 -15.30
CA SER A 403 -3.03 -6.82 -15.13
C SER A 403 -3.20 -6.09 -16.46
N ALA A 404 -2.38 -6.44 -17.46
CA ALA A 404 -2.48 -5.87 -18.80
C ALA A 404 -3.82 -6.21 -19.46
N TYR A 405 -4.30 -7.44 -19.30
CA TYR A 405 -5.58 -7.90 -19.82
C TYR A 405 -6.75 -7.19 -19.14
N ILE A 406 -6.79 -7.18 -17.81
CA ILE A 406 -7.82 -6.48 -17.02
C ILE A 406 -7.85 -4.99 -17.38
N TYR A 407 -6.69 -4.35 -17.46
CA TYR A 407 -6.62 -2.93 -17.83
C TYR A 407 -7.23 -2.67 -19.20
N ARG A 408 -6.99 -3.54 -20.19
CA ARG A 408 -7.56 -3.43 -21.54
C ARG A 408 -9.07 -3.64 -21.56
N GLU A 409 -9.58 -4.70 -20.95
CA GLU A 409 -11.03 -4.98 -20.86
C GLU A 409 -11.79 -3.78 -20.31
N VAL A 410 -11.18 -3.12 -19.38
CA VAL A 410 -11.75 -2.02 -18.66
C VAL A 410 -11.71 -0.70 -19.42
N VAL A 411 -10.56 -0.36 -20.01
CA VAL A 411 -10.39 0.91 -20.73
C VAL A 411 -11.11 0.84 -22.08
N VAL A 412 -11.02 -0.29 -22.77
CA VAL A 412 -11.67 -0.49 -24.08
C VAL A 412 -13.17 -0.73 -23.92
N GLY A 413 -13.60 -1.55 -22.96
CA GLY A 413 -15.03 -1.87 -22.75
C GLY A 413 -15.86 -0.66 -22.33
N ARG A 414 -15.31 0.27 -21.54
CA ARG A 414 -16.02 1.51 -21.16
C ARG A 414 -16.07 2.56 -22.28
N SER A 415 -15.17 2.54 -23.25
CA SER A 415 -15.17 3.50 -24.36
C SER A 415 -16.33 3.27 -25.33
N GLU A 416 -16.93 2.08 -25.33
CA GLU A 416 -18.13 1.78 -26.16
C GLU A 416 -19.46 2.20 -25.50
N GLU A 417 -19.49 2.37 -24.16
CA GLU A 417 -20.73 2.70 -23.41
C GLU A 417 -20.77 4.12 -22.82
N ALA A 418 -19.68 4.85 -22.80
CA ALA A 418 -19.62 6.16 -22.15
C ALA A 418 -19.61 7.30 -23.15
N ASP A 419 -20.71 8.07 -23.18
CA ASP A 419 -20.71 9.44 -23.68
C ASP A 419 -19.62 10.25 -22.94
N TYR A 420 -18.66 10.67 -23.69
CA TYR A 420 -17.49 11.47 -23.43
C TYR A 420 -17.65 12.51 -22.32
N TRP A 421 -16.98 12.31 -21.18
CA TRP A 421 -16.60 13.42 -20.32
C TRP A 421 -15.32 14.05 -20.88
N GLU A 422 -15.48 15.22 -21.48
CA GLU A 422 -14.39 16.12 -21.87
C GLU A 422 -13.50 16.43 -20.65
N TYR A 423 -12.47 15.63 -20.43
CA TYR A 423 -11.31 16.06 -19.66
C TYR A 423 -10.21 16.30 -20.69
N GLU A 424 -10.03 17.57 -21.07
CA GLU A 424 -8.83 18.04 -21.78
C GLU A 424 -7.60 17.79 -20.90
N SER A 425 -7.04 16.58 -20.94
CA SER A 425 -5.64 16.40 -20.54
C SER A 425 -4.80 16.91 -21.70
N GLU A 426 -3.98 17.93 -21.46
CA GLU A 426 -3.07 18.56 -22.43
C GLU A 426 -1.93 17.64 -22.94
N THR A 427 -2.02 16.33 -22.78
CA THR A 427 -1.25 15.40 -23.59
C THR A 427 -2.17 14.93 -24.71
N ASP A 428 -1.89 15.36 -25.93
CA ASP A 428 -2.63 15.08 -27.17
C ASP A 428 -2.76 13.59 -27.54
N LEU A 429 -2.51 12.67 -26.61
CA LEU A 429 -2.62 11.23 -26.81
C LEU A 429 -3.89 10.74 -26.15
N LYS A 430 -4.86 10.33 -26.98
CA LYS A 430 -6.10 9.70 -26.55
C LYS A 430 -5.78 8.41 -25.77
N PRO A 431 -6.60 8.03 -24.77
CA PRO A 431 -6.43 6.77 -24.03
C PRO A 431 -6.18 5.57 -24.94
N GLU A 432 -6.86 5.49 -26.06
CA GLU A 432 -6.74 4.47 -27.10
C GLU A 432 -5.32 4.37 -27.72
N GLN A 433 -4.46 5.39 -27.60
CA GLN A 433 -3.12 5.40 -28.17
C GLN A 433 -2.05 4.79 -27.25
N TYR A 434 -2.34 4.65 -25.93
CA TYR A 434 -1.41 3.99 -25.01
C TYR A 434 -1.62 2.48 -24.93
N ASP A 435 -2.85 1.98 -25.14
CA ASP A 435 -3.17 0.56 -25.06
C ASP A 435 -2.74 -0.21 -26.31
N THR A 436 -2.52 0.51 -27.39
CA THR A 436 -2.11 -0.02 -28.69
C THR A 436 -0.66 0.30 -29.04
N ASP A 437 0.19 0.64 -28.04
CA ASP A 437 1.62 0.83 -28.30
C ASP A 437 2.28 -0.49 -28.71
N PRO A 438 2.83 -0.60 -29.93
CA PRO A 438 3.53 -1.79 -30.35
C PRO A 438 4.71 -2.17 -29.46
N GLY A 439 5.38 -1.18 -28.85
CA GLY A 439 6.49 -1.43 -27.90
C GLY A 439 6.02 -2.12 -26.62
N TYR A 440 4.86 -1.75 -26.10
CA TYR A 440 4.29 -2.45 -24.94
C TYR A 440 3.86 -3.88 -25.28
N TRP A 441 3.27 -4.09 -26.47
CA TRP A 441 2.98 -5.43 -26.94
C TRP A 441 4.25 -6.28 -27.14
N GLU A 442 5.32 -5.70 -27.68
CA GLU A 442 6.61 -6.39 -27.81
C GLU A 442 7.11 -6.88 -26.45
N PHE A 443 7.01 -6.04 -25.39
CA PHE A 443 7.33 -6.44 -24.03
C PHE A 443 6.42 -7.59 -23.55
N LEU A 444 5.09 -7.47 -23.66
CA LEU A 444 4.14 -8.51 -23.21
C LEU A 444 4.33 -9.83 -23.95
N SER A 445 4.51 -9.80 -25.27
CA SER A 445 4.80 -11.00 -26.06
C SER A 445 6.15 -11.63 -25.66
N GLY A 446 7.15 -10.80 -25.36
CA GLY A 446 8.42 -11.25 -24.79
C GLY A 446 8.26 -11.96 -23.45
N VAL A 447 7.36 -11.46 -22.57
CA VAL A 447 7.01 -12.13 -21.30
C VAL A 447 6.43 -13.52 -21.56
N VAL A 448 5.52 -13.67 -22.52
CA VAL A 448 4.96 -14.99 -22.89
C VAL A 448 6.05 -15.94 -23.38
N GLU A 449 6.95 -15.48 -24.26
CA GLU A 449 8.07 -16.30 -24.75
C GLU A 449 9.01 -16.72 -23.61
N TYR A 450 9.33 -15.81 -22.71
CA TYR A 450 10.15 -16.13 -21.55
C TYR A 450 9.49 -17.20 -20.66
N VAL A 451 8.17 -17.14 -20.46
CA VAL A 451 7.42 -18.17 -19.72
C VAL A 451 7.51 -19.52 -20.44
N ILE A 452 7.34 -19.58 -21.76
CA ILE A 452 7.46 -20.81 -22.56
C ILE A 452 8.80 -21.51 -22.31
N ASP A 453 9.88 -20.74 -22.24
CA ASP A 453 11.23 -21.27 -22.04
C ASP A 453 11.51 -21.68 -20.56
N ASN A 454 10.80 -21.08 -19.58
CA ASN A 454 11.15 -21.18 -18.17
C ASN A 454 10.11 -21.87 -17.26
N TRP A 455 8.85 -22.07 -17.69
CA TRP A 455 7.78 -22.57 -16.81
C TRP A 455 8.08 -23.90 -16.13
N ARG A 456 8.97 -24.74 -16.73
CA ARG A 456 9.40 -26.03 -16.16
C ARG A 456 10.43 -25.89 -15.05
N ARG A 457 10.93 -24.69 -14.75
CA ARG A 457 11.87 -24.46 -13.64
C ARG A 457 11.13 -24.44 -12.30
N PRO A 458 11.77 -24.87 -11.21
CA PRO A 458 11.29 -24.59 -9.87
C PRO A 458 11.58 -23.13 -9.50
N ASP A 459 10.82 -22.58 -8.57
CA ASP A 459 10.91 -21.20 -8.11
C ASP A 459 10.73 -21.08 -6.59
N ALA A 460 10.74 -19.85 -6.04
CA ALA A 460 10.52 -19.60 -4.62
C ALA A 460 9.03 -19.58 -4.20
N GLY A 461 8.12 -19.44 -5.19
CA GLY A 461 6.68 -19.34 -4.99
C GLY A 461 6.21 -18.01 -4.42
N LEU A 462 4.90 -17.80 -4.45
CA LEU A 462 4.20 -16.59 -4.00
C LEU A 462 4.62 -16.12 -2.60
N TRP A 463 4.88 -17.05 -1.69
CA TRP A 463 5.19 -16.76 -0.27
C TRP A 463 6.68 -16.55 0.01
N GLU A 464 7.50 -16.39 -1.05
CA GLU A 464 8.92 -16.03 -0.91
C GLU A 464 9.73 -17.02 -0.07
N SER A 465 9.45 -18.33 -0.27
CA SER A 465 10.06 -19.39 0.53
C SER A 465 11.59 -19.31 0.54
N ARG A 466 12.18 -19.33 1.72
CA ARG A 466 13.63 -19.45 1.93
C ARG A 466 14.09 -20.91 2.09
N GLY A 467 13.13 -21.88 2.07
CA GLY A 467 13.36 -23.33 2.15
C GLY A 467 13.79 -24.00 0.84
N GLY A 468 14.11 -23.19 -0.19
CA GLY A 468 14.54 -23.67 -1.50
C GLY A 468 13.45 -23.69 -2.56
N TYR A 469 13.86 -23.80 -3.82
CA TYR A 469 12.98 -23.74 -4.98
C TYR A 469 12.21 -25.04 -5.16
N ARG A 470 10.90 -24.92 -5.49
CA ARG A 470 9.99 -26.04 -5.76
C ARG A 470 9.11 -25.74 -6.96
N HIS A 471 8.40 -26.76 -7.45
CA HIS A 471 7.35 -26.58 -8.46
C HIS A 471 6.04 -26.25 -7.73
N PHE A 472 5.87 -24.98 -7.33
CA PHE A 472 4.65 -24.51 -6.68
C PHE A 472 3.49 -24.51 -7.66
N VAL A 473 2.34 -25.05 -7.24
CA VAL A 473 1.15 -25.16 -8.09
C VAL A 473 0.67 -23.80 -8.55
N TYR A 474 0.57 -22.82 -7.66
CA TYR A 474 0.17 -21.46 -8.01
C TYR A 474 1.11 -20.83 -9.05
N SER A 475 2.42 -20.96 -8.89
CA SER A 475 3.40 -20.45 -9.88
C SER A 475 3.20 -21.04 -11.27
N LYS A 476 2.87 -22.35 -11.36
CA LYS A 476 2.59 -23.00 -12.64
C LYS A 476 1.25 -22.54 -13.23
N VAL A 477 0.25 -22.32 -12.40
CA VAL A 477 -1.02 -21.73 -12.84
C VAL A 477 -0.81 -20.32 -13.38
N MET A 478 0.03 -19.50 -12.74
CA MET A 478 0.33 -18.16 -13.25
C MET A 478 1.14 -18.18 -14.55
N CYS A 479 1.98 -19.20 -14.78
CA CYS A 479 2.54 -19.44 -16.11
C CYS A 479 1.44 -19.73 -17.17
N TRP A 480 0.42 -20.50 -16.82
CA TRP A 480 -0.75 -20.73 -17.67
C TRP A 480 -1.49 -19.41 -17.93
N VAL A 481 -1.71 -18.58 -16.90
CA VAL A 481 -2.33 -17.25 -17.00
C VAL A 481 -1.58 -16.36 -17.98
N ALA A 482 -0.25 -16.33 -17.91
CA ALA A 482 0.56 -15.53 -18.83
C ALA A 482 0.27 -15.87 -20.30
N LEU A 483 0.19 -17.16 -20.64
CA LEU A 483 -0.12 -17.58 -22.00
C LEU A 483 -1.58 -17.32 -22.36
N ASP A 484 -2.53 -17.59 -21.46
CA ASP A 484 -3.96 -17.38 -21.70
C ASP A 484 -4.26 -15.91 -21.98
N ARG A 485 -3.74 -15.01 -21.13
CA ARG A 485 -3.91 -13.56 -21.29
C ARG A 485 -3.17 -13.04 -22.50
N GLY A 486 -1.95 -13.51 -22.76
CA GLY A 486 -1.19 -13.18 -23.95
C GLY A 486 -1.93 -13.50 -25.25
N ILE A 487 -2.56 -14.68 -25.32
CA ILE A 487 -3.38 -15.08 -26.47
C ILE A 487 -4.60 -14.18 -26.61
N LYS A 488 -5.34 -13.93 -25.52
CA LYS A 488 -6.53 -13.07 -25.52
C LYS A 488 -6.20 -11.65 -25.98
N ILE A 489 -5.13 -11.06 -25.44
CA ILE A 489 -4.67 -9.73 -25.86
C ILE A 489 -4.30 -9.73 -27.36
N ALA A 490 -3.55 -10.74 -27.82
CA ALA A 490 -3.19 -10.86 -29.23
C ALA A 490 -4.42 -10.95 -30.15
N GLU A 491 -5.43 -11.75 -29.79
CA GLU A 491 -6.67 -11.89 -30.54
C GLU A 491 -7.46 -10.57 -30.64
N GLU A 492 -7.43 -9.73 -29.58
CA GLU A 492 -8.01 -8.40 -29.61
C GLU A 492 -7.22 -7.47 -30.53
N LEU A 493 -5.89 -7.42 -30.40
CA LEU A 493 -5.00 -6.60 -31.22
C LEU A 493 -5.12 -6.92 -32.72
N VAL A 494 -5.35 -8.18 -33.08
CA VAL A 494 -5.62 -8.59 -34.47
C VAL A 494 -6.89 -7.93 -35.04
N ARG A 495 -7.87 -7.63 -34.21
CA ARG A 495 -9.13 -6.96 -34.60
C ARG A 495 -8.98 -5.44 -34.71
N GLU A 496 -7.94 -4.85 -34.16
CA GLU A 496 -7.65 -3.43 -34.21
C GLU A 496 -7.18 -2.94 -35.60
N ARG A 497 -7.21 -1.62 -35.82
CA ARG A 497 -6.75 -1.00 -37.05
C ARG A 497 -5.25 -1.20 -37.27
N GLY A 498 -4.88 -1.87 -38.36
CA GLY A 498 -3.51 -2.25 -38.67
C GLY A 498 -3.17 -3.69 -38.27
N GLY A 499 -3.99 -4.30 -37.41
CA GLY A 499 -4.04 -5.74 -37.12
C GLY A 499 -2.69 -6.43 -36.95
N PRO A 500 -2.57 -7.67 -37.47
CA PRO A 500 -1.40 -8.51 -37.24
C PRO A 500 -0.08 -7.89 -37.71
N GLU A 501 -0.10 -7.13 -38.81
CA GLU A 501 1.10 -6.50 -39.38
C GLU A 501 1.70 -5.43 -38.44
N ARG A 502 0.84 -4.69 -37.75
CA ARG A 502 1.24 -3.63 -36.81
C ARG A 502 1.96 -4.18 -35.59
N TYR A 503 1.50 -5.32 -35.08
CA TYR A 503 1.97 -5.91 -33.83
C TYR A 503 2.90 -7.11 -34.02
N GLY A 504 3.14 -7.52 -35.27
CA GLY A 504 4.00 -8.69 -35.56
C GLY A 504 3.38 -10.01 -35.10
N ILE A 505 2.03 -10.11 -35.02
CA ILE A 505 1.32 -11.30 -34.55
C ILE A 505 1.11 -12.24 -35.74
N ASP A 506 1.46 -13.51 -35.59
CA ASP A 506 1.20 -14.55 -36.57
C ASP A 506 0.46 -15.76 -35.99
N ASP A 507 -0.30 -16.46 -36.85
CA ASP A 507 -1.11 -17.62 -36.46
C ASP A 507 -0.28 -18.82 -35.96
N GLU A 508 0.99 -18.96 -36.36
CA GLU A 508 1.85 -20.04 -35.92
C GLU A 508 2.30 -19.80 -34.48
N GLN A 509 2.65 -18.56 -34.15
CA GLN A 509 2.97 -18.14 -32.80
C GLN A 509 1.78 -18.40 -31.85
N LEU A 510 0.57 -17.97 -32.21
CA LEU A 510 -0.62 -18.18 -31.38
C LEU A 510 -0.94 -19.65 -31.17
N ARG A 511 -0.81 -20.48 -32.22
CA ARG A 511 -0.99 -21.94 -32.07
C ARG A 511 0.06 -22.56 -31.16
N ARG A 512 1.31 -22.11 -31.21
CA ARG A 512 2.37 -22.57 -30.30
C ARG A 512 2.08 -22.19 -28.87
N TRP A 513 1.68 -20.93 -28.64
CA TRP A 513 1.28 -20.48 -27.30
C TRP A 513 0.11 -21.28 -26.73
N ALA A 514 -0.94 -21.51 -27.52
CA ALA A 514 -2.07 -22.32 -27.13
C ALA A 514 -1.68 -23.76 -26.75
N ALA A 515 -0.79 -24.38 -27.54
CA ALA A 515 -0.29 -25.72 -27.26
C ALA A 515 0.48 -25.80 -25.93
N VAL A 516 1.34 -24.82 -25.65
CA VAL A 516 2.10 -24.77 -24.39
C VAL A 516 1.18 -24.42 -23.21
N ARG A 517 0.21 -23.50 -23.39
CA ARG A 517 -0.83 -23.21 -22.38
C ARG A 517 -1.55 -24.49 -21.96
N ASP A 518 -1.99 -25.28 -22.92
CA ASP A 518 -2.72 -26.54 -22.69
C ASP A 518 -1.81 -27.60 -22.05
N GLU A 519 -0.51 -27.65 -22.41
CA GLU A 519 0.48 -28.50 -21.77
C GLU A 519 0.66 -28.14 -20.30
N ILE A 520 0.79 -26.84 -19.97
CA ILE A 520 0.92 -26.37 -18.58
C ILE A 520 -0.33 -26.77 -17.79
N LYS A 521 -1.54 -26.55 -18.36
CA LYS A 521 -2.79 -26.92 -17.69
C LYS A 521 -2.83 -28.40 -17.36
N GLN A 522 -2.47 -29.26 -18.31
CA GLN A 522 -2.45 -30.70 -18.09
C GLN A 522 -1.40 -31.10 -17.04
N ASP A 523 -0.19 -30.51 -17.09
CA ASP A 523 0.88 -30.77 -16.13
C ASP A 523 0.44 -30.42 -14.68
N VAL A 524 -0.23 -29.27 -14.50
CA VAL A 524 -0.79 -28.89 -13.19
C VAL A 524 -1.86 -29.86 -12.72
N LEU A 525 -2.75 -30.30 -13.62
CA LEU A 525 -3.82 -31.24 -13.27
C LEU A 525 -3.27 -32.62 -12.90
N ASP A 526 -2.16 -33.05 -13.51
CA ASP A 526 -1.54 -34.36 -13.29
C ASP A 526 -0.62 -34.38 -12.06
N ASN A 527 0.08 -33.27 -11.77
CA ASN A 527 1.12 -33.23 -10.74
C ASN A 527 0.77 -32.35 -9.54
N GLY A 528 -0.12 -31.37 -9.72
CA GLY A 528 -0.53 -30.44 -8.68
C GLY A 528 -1.74 -30.89 -7.85
N TYR A 529 -2.53 -31.81 -8.37
CA TYR A 529 -3.67 -32.40 -7.66
C TYR A 529 -3.29 -33.76 -7.08
N ASP A 530 -3.40 -33.92 -5.75
CA ASP A 530 -3.25 -35.23 -5.08
C ASP A 530 -4.60 -35.86 -4.88
N PRO A 531 -4.99 -36.91 -5.66
CA PRO A 531 -6.27 -37.58 -5.51
C PRO A 531 -6.39 -38.41 -4.20
N ASN A 532 -5.26 -38.64 -3.55
CA ASN A 532 -5.20 -39.41 -2.30
C ASN A 532 -5.12 -38.54 -1.05
N TYR A 533 -5.21 -37.23 -1.20
CA TYR A 533 -5.24 -36.33 -0.06
C TYR A 533 -6.37 -36.75 0.90
N LYS A 534 -6.04 -36.89 2.20
CA LYS A 534 -6.97 -37.31 3.26
C LYS A 534 -7.92 -38.47 2.87
N ALA A 535 -7.36 -39.63 2.67
CA ALA A 535 -8.11 -40.86 2.39
C ALA A 535 -8.99 -40.84 1.12
N GLY A 536 -8.59 -40.04 0.13
CA GLY A 536 -9.22 -39.96 -1.18
C GLY A 536 -10.21 -38.81 -1.35
N GLN A 537 -10.22 -37.81 -0.46
CA GLN A 537 -10.95 -36.59 -0.68
C GLN A 537 -10.40 -35.83 -1.91
N GLY A 538 -9.06 -35.82 -2.07
CA GLY A 538 -8.36 -35.12 -3.13
C GLY A 538 -8.24 -33.60 -2.88
N ALA A 539 -7.10 -33.02 -3.27
CA ALA A 539 -6.92 -31.57 -3.24
C ALA A 539 -5.75 -31.13 -4.12
N PHE A 540 -5.79 -29.90 -4.63
CA PHE A 540 -4.59 -29.23 -5.10
C PHE A 540 -3.67 -28.98 -3.91
N VAL A 541 -2.40 -29.34 -4.06
CA VAL A 541 -1.36 -29.21 -3.02
C VAL A 541 -0.48 -28.01 -3.30
N GLN A 542 0.34 -27.61 -2.34
CA GLN A 542 1.22 -26.45 -2.46
C GLN A 542 2.24 -26.57 -3.60
N SER A 543 2.89 -27.73 -3.70
CA SER A 543 3.91 -27.98 -4.73
C SER A 543 3.88 -29.44 -5.16
N TYR A 544 4.38 -29.75 -6.35
CA TYR A 544 4.41 -31.09 -6.92
C TYR A 544 5.04 -32.08 -5.96
N GLY A 545 4.32 -33.18 -5.71
CA GLY A 545 4.73 -34.23 -4.78
C GLY A 545 4.59 -33.88 -3.30
N SER A 546 4.12 -32.70 -2.95
CA SER A 546 3.79 -32.31 -1.58
C SER A 546 2.47 -32.93 -1.12
N LYS A 547 2.25 -32.89 0.21
CA LYS A 547 0.95 -33.18 0.84
C LYS A 547 0.46 -31.99 1.66
N VAL A 548 1.09 -30.86 1.53
CA VAL A 548 0.74 -29.62 2.22
C VAL A 548 -0.26 -28.85 1.37
N LEU A 549 -1.31 -28.30 1.99
CA LEU A 549 -2.22 -27.36 1.35
C LEU A 549 -1.62 -25.96 1.34
N ASP A 550 -2.09 -25.17 0.39
CA ASP A 550 -1.73 -23.76 0.25
C ASP A 550 -2.97 -22.93 -0.11
N ALA A 551 -3.22 -21.87 0.64
CA ALA A 551 -4.35 -20.98 0.41
C ALA A 551 -4.27 -20.25 -0.94
N SER A 552 -3.09 -20.12 -1.54
CA SER A 552 -2.95 -19.53 -2.88
C SER A 552 -3.70 -20.31 -3.95
N ASN A 553 -3.97 -21.63 -3.72
CA ASN A 553 -4.78 -22.43 -4.62
C ASN A 553 -6.25 -21.98 -4.69
N LEU A 554 -6.74 -21.16 -3.76
CA LEU A 554 -8.04 -20.51 -3.87
C LEU A 554 -8.11 -19.51 -5.04
N ARG A 555 -6.97 -19.00 -5.48
CA ARG A 555 -6.87 -18.08 -6.62
C ARG A 555 -7.09 -18.74 -7.99
N LEU A 556 -7.01 -20.07 -8.06
CA LEU A 556 -7.18 -20.81 -9.31
C LEU A 556 -8.53 -20.55 -9.99
N VAL A 557 -9.57 -20.27 -9.19
CA VAL A 557 -10.91 -19.89 -9.68
C VAL A 557 -10.89 -18.48 -10.26
N GLU A 558 -10.36 -17.53 -9.53
CA GLU A 558 -10.36 -16.11 -9.90
C GLU A 558 -9.60 -15.84 -11.22
N VAL A 559 -8.46 -16.50 -11.41
CA VAL A 559 -7.69 -16.37 -12.65
C VAL A 559 -8.28 -17.18 -13.83
N GLY A 560 -9.41 -17.91 -13.62
CA GLY A 560 -10.12 -18.67 -14.64
C GLY A 560 -9.40 -19.95 -15.07
N PHE A 561 -8.50 -20.49 -14.23
CA PHE A 561 -7.84 -21.77 -14.52
C PHE A 561 -8.80 -22.96 -14.41
N ILE A 562 -9.70 -22.92 -13.42
CA ILE A 562 -10.68 -23.97 -13.11
C ILE A 562 -11.93 -23.34 -12.50
N GLU A 563 -13.11 -23.90 -12.77
CA GLU A 563 -14.36 -23.45 -12.17
C GLU A 563 -14.47 -23.89 -10.70
N ALA A 564 -15.15 -23.09 -9.86
CA ALA A 564 -15.28 -23.37 -8.42
C ALA A 564 -16.03 -24.68 -8.13
N ASP A 565 -17.02 -25.02 -8.97
CA ASP A 565 -17.85 -26.23 -8.86
C ASP A 565 -17.23 -27.47 -9.52
N GLU A 566 -16.07 -27.33 -10.16
CA GLU A 566 -15.34 -28.49 -10.69
C GLU A 566 -14.87 -29.38 -9.51
N PRO A 567 -15.10 -30.70 -9.55
CA PRO A 567 -14.90 -31.59 -8.38
C PRO A 567 -13.54 -31.47 -7.68
N ARG A 568 -12.45 -31.24 -8.42
CA ARG A 568 -11.11 -31.07 -7.85
C ARG A 568 -10.98 -29.75 -7.09
N MET A 569 -11.62 -28.70 -7.61
CA MET A 569 -11.58 -27.40 -6.94
C MET A 569 -12.49 -27.37 -5.72
N SER A 570 -13.72 -27.86 -5.84
CA SER A 570 -14.64 -27.99 -4.70
C SER A 570 -14.01 -28.79 -3.57
N SER A 571 -13.35 -29.93 -3.87
CA SER A 571 -12.66 -30.75 -2.85
C SER A 571 -11.46 -30.01 -2.23
N THR A 572 -10.78 -29.15 -3.00
CA THR A 572 -9.66 -28.32 -2.50
C THR A 572 -10.18 -27.23 -1.56
N ILE A 573 -11.27 -26.55 -1.92
CA ILE A 573 -11.92 -25.55 -1.06
C ILE A 573 -12.32 -26.18 0.27
N ASP A 574 -12.97 -27.37 0.22
CA ASP A 574 -13.35 -28.12 1.43
C ASP A 574 -12.15 -28.53 2.28
N ALA A 575 -11.06 -28.98 1.64
CA ALA A 575 -9.82 -29.33 2.34
C ALA A 575 -9.19 -28.13 3.04
N ILE A 576 -9.14 -26.96 2.38
CA ILE A 576 -8.64 -25.70 2.96
C ILE A 576 -9.50 -25.28 4.15
N ARG A 577 -10.83 -25.33 4.02
CA ARG A 577 -11.75 -25.04 5.14
C ARG A 577 -11.51 -25.94 6.36
N GLN A 578 -11.21 -27.22 6.11
CA GLN A 578 -10.98 -28.19 7.19
C GLN A 578 -9.61 -28.06 7.85
N ASP A 579 -8.57 -27.72 7.10
CA ASP A 579 -7.18 -27.83 7.55
C ASP A 579 -6.46 -26.49 7.75
N LEU A 580 -6.78 -25.50 6.95
CA LEU A 580 -6.13 -24.19 7.03
C LEU A 580 -7.00 -23.14 7.74
N MET A 581 -8.29 -23.39 7.97
CA MET A 581 -9.12 -22.43 8.69
C MET A 581 -8.94 -22.61 10.21
N SER A 582 -8.83 -21.48 10.90
CA SER A 582 -8.82 -21.42 12.36
C SER A 582 -10.23 -21.61 12.93
N PRO A 583 -10.38 -21.91 14.24
CA PRO A 583 -11.69 -21.99 14.90
C PRO A 583 -12.49 -20.68 14.82
N GLN A 584 -11.82 -19.54 14.64
CA GLN A 584 -12.42 -18.21 14.50
C GLN A 584 -12.88 -17.92 13.06
N GLY A 585 -12.56 -18.79 12.10
CA GLY A 585 -12.95 -18.68 10.70
C GLY A 585 -11.93 -17.97 9.81
N PHE A 586 -10.68 -17.76 10.27
CA PHE A 586 -9.61 -17.15 9.47
C PHE A 586 -8.70 -18.20 8.84
N VAL A 587 -8.13 -17.91 7.69
CA VAL A 587 -7.36 -18.86 6.89
C VAL A 587 -5.86 -18.57 7.00
N TYR A 588 -5.07 -19.63 7.29
CA TYR A 588 -3.60 -19.60 7.23
C TYR A 588 -3.12 -19.73 5.79
N ARG A 589 -1.93 -19.19 5.49
CA ARG A 589 -1.26 -19.40 4.20
C ARG A 589 -1.07 -20.90 3.91
N TYR A 590 -0.49 -21.59 4.87
CA TYR A 590 -0.23 -23.04 4.87
C TYR A 590 -0.02 -23.52 6.31
N LYS A 591 -0.01 -24.83 6.52
CA LYS A 591 0.39 -25.46 7.80
C LYS A 591 1.32 -26.63 7.52
N GLY A 592 2.39 -26.76 8.33
CA GLY A 592 3.32 -27.88 8.25
C GLY A 592 4.29 -27.83 7.05
N PHE A 593 4.51 -26.67 6.47
CA PHE A 593 5.51 -26.43 5.44
C PHE A 593 6.78 -25.86 6.07
N ASP A 594 7.95 -26.37 5.67
CA ASP A 594 9.24 -25.78 6.01
C ASP A 594 9.62 -24.76 4.94
N ASP A 595 9.38 -23.49 5.24
CA ASP A 595 9.72 -22.35 4.39
C ASP A 595 11.15 -21.81 4.62
N GLY A 596 11.92 -22.50 5.47
CA GLY A 596 13.28 -22.11 5.83
C GLY A 596 13.35 -21.03 6.91
N LEU A 597 12.24 -20.71 7.57
CA LEU A 597 12.13 -19.70 8.60
C LEU A 597 11.71 -20.32 9.94
N ALA A 598 12.25 -19.81 11.04
CA ALA A 598 11.83 -20.21 12.37
C ALA A 598 10.62 -19.41 12.85
N GLY A 599 9.86 -19.96 13.80
CA GLY A 599 8.71 -19.31 14.42
C GLY A 599 7.38 -19.70 13.78
N SER A 600 6.30 -19.15 14.30
CA SER A 600 4.94 -19.27 13.80
C SER A 600 4.51 -17.96 13.11
N GLU A 601 3.32 -17.96 12.55
CA GLU A 601 2.66 -16.82 11.94
C GLU A 601 1.20 -16.78 12.34
N GLY A 602 0.55 -15.63 12.20
CA GLY A 602 -0.89 -15.47 12.36
C GLY A 602 -1.67 -16.03 11.18
N THR A 603 -2.98 -15.83 11.19
CA THR A 603 -3.82 -16.07 10.03
C THR A 603 -3.68 -14.91 9.05
N PHE A 604 -3.46 -15.23 7.77
CA PHE A 604 -3.21 -14.19 6.77
C PHE A 604 -4.53 -13.61 6.26
N THR A 605 -4.72 -12.32 6.44
CA THR A 605 -6.02 -11.65 6.19
C THR A 605 -6.54 -11.90 4.78
N ILE A 606 -5.68 -11.79 3.76
CA ILE A 606 -6.06 -11.98 2.36
C ILE A 606 -6.52 -13.41 2.05
N CYS A 607 -5.94 -14.43 2.70
CA CYS A 607 -6.33 -15.83 2.47
C CYS A 607 -7.80 -16.08 2.86
N THR A 608 -8.27 -15.38 3.89
CA THR A 608 -9.69 -15.43 4.29
C THR A 608 -10.56 -14.76 3.23
N PHE A 609 -10.15 -13.61 2.66
CA PHE A 609 -10.87 -12.98 1.55
C PHE A 609 -10.93 -13.89 0.32
N TRP A 610 -9.85 -14.57 -0.05
CA TRP A 610 -9.86 -15.52 -1.16
C TRP A 610 -10.84 -16.68 -0.93
N LEU A 611 -10.98 -17.16 0.31
CA LEU A 611 -11.99 -18.17 0.62
C LEU A 611 -13.40 -17.60 0.42
N ILE A 612 -13.65 -16.36 0.86
CA ILE A 612 -14.95 -15.69 0.68
C ILE A 612 -15.29 -15.56 -0.82
N SER A 613 -14.35 -15.15 -1.69
CA SER A 613 -14.55 -15.10 -3.15
C SER A 613 -14.94 -16.48 -3.71
N ASN A 614 -14.31 -17.57 -3.24
CA ASN A 614 -14.68 -18.91 -3.66
C ASN A 614 -16.08 -19.33 -3.20
N LEU A 615 -16.50 -18.94 -1.99
CA LEU A 615 -17.87 -19.18 -1.52
C LEU A 615 -18.90 -18.40 -2.36
N ILE A 616 -18.57 -17.16 -2.76
CA ILE A 616 -19.40 -16.39 -3.69
C ILE A 616 -19.53 -17.13 -5.03
N ALA A 617 -18.42 -17.61 -5.59
CA ALA A 617 -18.40 -18.36 -6.85
C ALA A 617 -19.20 -19.66 -6.79
N LEU A 618 -19.23 -20.33 -5.63
CA LEU A 618 -20.05 -21.52 -5.37
C LEU A 618 -21.53 -21.18 -5.13
N GLY A 619 -21.90 -19.89 -5.01
CA GLY A 619 -23.25 -19.48 -4.66
C GLY A 619 -23.60 -19.61 -3.18
N GLU A 620 -22.62 -19.87 -2.31
CA GLU A 620 -22.77 -19.96 -0.84
C GLU A 620 -22.85 -18.58 -0.18
N LEU A 621 -23.68 -17.68 -0.73
CA LEU A 621 -23.72 -16.26 -0.38
C LEU A 621 -23.97 -15.97 1.11
N GLY A 622 -24.77 -16.82 1.79
CA GLY A 622 -25.05 -16.66 3.22
C GLY A 622 -23.81 -16.82 4.09
N GLU A 623 -22.97 -17.82 3.79
CA GLU A 623 -21.70 -18.07 4.49
C GLU A 623 -20.66 -17.03 4.12
N ALA A 624 -20.53 -16.70 2.82
CA ALA A 624 -19.65 -15.65 2.33
C ALA A 624 -19.90 -14.33 3.06
N ARG A 625 -21.16 -13.88 3.16
CA ARG A 625 -21.54 -12.68 3.90
C ARG A 625 -21.17 -12.77 5.39
N ALA A 626 -21.47 -13.87 6.04
CA ALA A 626 -21.16 -14.04 7.47
C ALA A 626 -19.66 -13.95 7.76
N MET A 627 -18.83 -14.56 6.90
CA MET A 627 -17.38 -14.48 7.01
C MET A 627 -16.86 -13.07 6.70
N PHE A 628 -17.41 -12.42 5.66
CA PHE A 628 -17.05 -11.04 5.31
C PHE A 628 -17.33 -10.07 6.47
N GLU A 629 -18.53 -10.13 7.08
CA GLU A 629 -18.88 -9.27 8.20
C GLU A 629 -17.99 -9.54 9.43
N THR A 630 -17.66 -10.80 9.67
CA THR A 630 -16.73 -11.16 10.74
C THR A 630 -15.38 -10.54 10.51
N LEU A 631 -14.78 -10.72 9.33
CA LEU A 631 -13.44 -10.19 9.01
C LEU A 631 -13.43 -8.66 8.97
N ARG A 632 -14.48 -8.01 8.44
CA ARG A 632 -14.67 -6.57 8.48
C ARG A 632 -14.60 -6.03 9.91
N GLY A 633 -15.17 -6.75 10.88
CA GLY A 633 -15.13 -6.39 12.30
C GLY A 633 -13.74 -6.42 12.94
N TYR A 634 -12.72 -6.97 12.26
CA TYR A 634 -11.33 -6.97 12.71
C TYR A 634 -10.50 -5.81 12.15
N ALA A 635 -11.07 -4.96 11.29
CA ALA A 635 -10.49 -3.65 11.04
C ALA A 635 -10.42 -2.85 12.35
N ASN A 636 -9.44 -1.96 12.50
CA ASN A 636 -9.41 -1.10 13.69
C ASN A 636 -10.56 -0.06 13.66
N ASP A 637 -10.65 0.75 14.72
CA ASP A 637 -11.69 1.81 14.85
C ASP A 637 -11.63 2.89 13.73
N LEU A 638 -10.65 2.84 12.88
CA LEU A 638 -10.47 3.72 11.72
C LEU A 638 -10.65 3.00 10.37
N GLY A 639 -11.07 1.72 10.38
CA GLY A 639 -11.28 0.91 9.17
C GLY A 639 -9.99 0.46 8.49
N LEU A 640 -8.89 0.30 9.22
CA LEU A 640 -7.59 -0.12 8.69
C LEU A 640 -7.29 -1.57 9.01
N PHE A 641 -6.66 -2.29 8.06
CA PHE A 641 -6.26 -3.68 8.19
C PHE A 641 -4.73 -3.82 8.26
N SER A 642 -4.27 -4.79 9.06
CA SER A 642 -2.90 -5.30 9.06
C SER A 642 -2.77 -6.49 8.11
N GLU A 643 -1.56 -7.04 8.02
CA GLU A 643 -1.24 -8.22 7.25
C GLU A 643 -1.93 -9.48 7.78
N GLU A 644 -1.82 -9.69 9.09
CA GLU A 644 -2.26 -10.89 9.78
C GLU A 644 -3.09 -10.58 11.02
N ILE A 645 -3.79 -11.59 11.49
CA ILE A 645 -4.59 -11.57 12.71
C ILE A 645 -4.12 -12.75 13.59
N ASN A 646 -3.81 -12.46 14.85
CA ASN A 646 -3.57 -13.50 15.84
C ASN A 646 -4.89 -14.22 16.16
N GLU A 647 -4.95 -15.52 15.92
CA GLU A 647 -6.19 -16.31 16.09
C GLU A 647 -6.71 -16.35 17.52
N ASP A 648 -5.81 -16.35 18.52
CA ASP A 648 -6.17 -16.47 19.94
C ASP A 648 -6.62 -15.16 20.56
N SER A 649 -5.90 -14.07 20.27
CA SER A 649 -6.15 -12.76 20.87
C SER A 649 -6.96 -11.80 20.01
N GLY A 650 -7.03 -12.03 18.69
CA GLY A 650 -7.60 -11.08 17.73
C GLY A 650 -6.72 -9.85 17.49
N GLU A 651 -5.47 -9.81 18.01
CA GLU A 651 -4.56 -8.71 17.76
C GLU A 651 -4.09 -8.68 16.30
N MET A 652 -3.95 -7.47 15.76
CA MET A 652 -3.31 -7.23 14.48
C MET A 652 -1.83 -7.55 14.52
N LEU A 653 -1.33 -8.24 13.50
CA LEU A 653 0.06 -8.64 13.32
C LEU A 653 0.56 -8.23 11.93
N GLY A 654 1.90 -8.27 11.75
CA GLY A 654 2.55 -7.91 10.51
C GLY A 654 2.55 -6.42 10.22
N ASN A 655 2.99 -6.04 9.03
CA ASN A 655 3.12 -4.64 8.63
C ASN A 655 1.77 -3.95 8.44
N PHE A 656 1.73 -2.62 8.70
CA PHE A 656 0.47 -1.88 8.83
C PHE A 656 0.56 -0.44 8.28
N PRO A 657 -0.55 0.08 7.69
CA PRO A 657 -1.62 -0.71 7.09
C PRO A 657 -1.09 -1.46 5.87
N GLN A 658 -1.66 -2.64 5.59
CA GLN A 658 -1.20 -3.45 4.47
C GLN A 658 -2.10 -3.29 3.24
N ALA A 659 -1.47 -3.00 2.09
CA ALA A 659 -2.19 -2.81 0.82
C ALA A 659 -2.97 -4.06 0.42
N PHE A 660 -2.38 -5.24 0.49
CA PHE A 660 -2.97 -6.52 0.09
C PHE A 660 -4.30 -6.80 0.79
N SER A 661 -4.38 -6.54 2.09
CA SER A 661 -5.61 -6.72 2.89
C SER A 661 -6.71 -5.74 2.47
N HIS A 662 -6.35 -4.48 2.19
CA HIS A 662 -7.31 -3.47 1.73
C HIS A 662 -7.81 -3.71 0.32
N LEU A 663 -6.96 -4.26 -0.57
CA LEU A 663 -7.33 -4.64 -1.92
C LEU A 663 -8.38 -5.74 -1.92
N ALA A 664 -8.07 -6.84 -1.21
CA ALA A 664 -8.98 -7.98 -1.12
C ALA A 664 -10.32 -7.61 -0.46
N PHE A 665 -10.30 -6.70 0.53
CA PHE A 665 -11.53 -6.18 1.12
C PHE A 665 -12.42 -5.48 0.07
N ILE A 666 -11.84 -4.62 -0.77
CA ILE A 666 -12.56 -3.93 -1.85
C ILE A 666 -13.14 -4.94 -2.83
N ASP A 667 -12.32 -5.86 -3.34
CA ASP A 667 -12.73 -6.80 -4.37
C ASP A 667 -13.87 -7.69 -3.88
N VAL A 668 -13.72 -8.31 -2.70
CA VAL A 668 -14.75 -9.18 -2.12
C VAL A 668 -16.04 -8.43 -1.82
N ALA A 669 -15.97 -7.18 -1.32
CA ALA A 669 -17.16 -6.38 -1.07
C ALA A 669 -17.94 -6.08 -2.35
N VAL A 670 -17.22 -5.77 -3.44
CA VAL A 670 -17.81 -5.52 -4.77
C VAL A 670 -18.40 -6.81 -5.36
N GLU A 671 -17.68 -7.92 -5.28
CA GLU A 671 -18.13 -9.24 -5.75
C GLU A 671 -19.41 -9.68 -5.03
N LEU A 672 -19.41 -9.62 -3.70
CA LEU A 672 -20.55 -10.00 -2.87
C LEU A 672 -21.78 -9.16 -3.22
N ALA A 673 -21.63 -7.85 -3.33
CA ALA A 673 -22.72 -6.96 -3.69
C ALA A 673 -23.28 -7.26 -5.10
N ARG A 674 -22.43 -7.59 -6.06
CA ARG A 674 -22.85 -7.98 -7.42
C ARG A 674 -23.63 -9.32 -7.41
N ALA A 675 -23.10 -10.33 -6.70
CA ALA A 675 -23.71 -11.65 -6.62
C ALA A 675 -25.09 -11.61 -5.94
N GLU A 676 -25.25 -10.85 -4.87
CA GLU A 676 -26.52 -10.68 -4.17
C GLU A 676 -27.55 -9.94 -5.01
N ARG A 677 -27.15 -8.87 -5.73
CA ARG A 677 -28.04 -8.20 -6.68
C ARG A 677 -28.52 -9.16 -7.78
N ALA A 678 -27.63 -9.98 -8.33
CA ALA A 678 -27.97 -10.98 -9.35
C ALA A 678 -28.94 -12.03 -8.80
N ALA A 679 -28.75 -12.52 -7.58
CA ALA A 679 -29.65 -13.47 -6.93
C ALA A 679 -31.06 -12.90 -6.70
N VAL A 680 -31.20 -11.61 -6.36
CA VAL A 680 -32.50 -10.94 -6.20
C VAL A 680 -33.27 -10.80 -7.52
N VAL A 681 -32.55 -10.62 -8.64
CA VAL A 681 -33.19 -10.47 -9.97
C VAL A 681 -33.69 -11.80 -10.51
N GLN A 682 -33.16 -12.93 -10.04
CA GLN A 682 -33.54 -14.29 -10.47
C GLN A 682 -34.76 -14.86 -9.71
N VAL A 683 -35.19 -14.22 -8.63
CA VAL A 683 -36.41 -14.56 -7.84
C VAL A 683 -37.57 -13.68 -8.23
#